data_f55b8a5c258f3bff355cafb764bf0d9a
#
_entry.id   f55b8a5c258f3bff355cafb764bf0d9a
#
_cell.length_a   1.000
_cell.length_b   1.000
_cell.length_c   1.000
_cell.angle_alpha   90.00
_cell.angle_beta   90.00
_cell.angle_gamma   90.00
#
_symmetry.space_group_name_H-M   'P 1'
#
loop_
_entity.id
_entity.type
_entity.pdbx_description
1 polymer ?
#
loop_
_entity_poly.entity_id
_entity_poly.type
_entity_poly.pdbx_seq_one_letter_code
_entity_poly.pdbx_strand_id
1 'polypeptide(L)'
;MDNFGFLKVAAAIPHLRVGDCDYNAERMAAMAEEAARRGVEIAAFPELGVTAYTCGDLVLQSTLLDAADEALERLVRATRKLPLTLIAGAPLRHGSALYNCAVVFTQGKVLGVVPKTYIPNYGEFYENRWFASGAGISDEHIAVAGQQADFGADLTFEVNGAEFGVELCEDLWSAAPPSSQLALNGAKVIFNLSASPEAAGKHAYLRQLVAQQSARTIAAYIYCSAGFGESTTDLVFAGNGIVAENGTILREAERFSPEEQLVVADVDLERLAFERRRNTSFRMNEGATENTVIEMEIPEGLRGVVLDRDIDPMPFVPKDEAHRSERCEEIFRIQSHGLAQRMIHTRAGKAVVGISGGLDSTLALLVTARTFDFLKMDRAGIIGITMPGFGTTDRTYNNALELMRGLGVTIREIPIRDACTQHFRDIGLDPDDRGAAYENAQARERTQILMDVANMEGGLVVGTGDLSELALGWATYNGDQMSMYGVNASVPKTLVRHLVKWAADTERDAATRATLLDIIDTPVSPELLPADAEGKIAQKTEDLVGPYELHDFFLYNFLRAGYGPAKILLLAEQAFEGSYDRATILKWLTVFVRRFFTQQFKRSAMPDGPKVGSVSLSPRGDWRMPSDASAAAWLREVEEL
;
A
#
# COMPACT_ATOMS: atom_id res chain seq x y z
N MET A 1 -3.82 8.91 -23.90
CA MET A 1 -2.71 8.42 -23.04
C MET A 1 -3.28 7.37 -22.11
N ASP A 2 -2.58 6.29 -21.95
CA ASP A 2 -3.00 5.22 -21.05
C ASP A 2 -3.06 5.77 -19.60
N ASN A 3 -4.15 5.55 -18.88
CA ASN A 3 -4.31 6.06 -17.50
C ASN A 3 -3.65 5.14 -16.46
N PHE A 4 -2.86 4.15 -16.91
CA PHE A 4 -2.20 3.17 -16.05
C PHE A 4 -3.14 2.47 -15.06
N GLY A 5 -4.43 2.33 -15.41
CA GLY A 5 -5.44 1.72 -14.56
C GLY A 5 -5.92 2.58 -13.39
N PHE A 6 -5.61 3.87 -13.37
CA PHE A 6 -6.19 4.81 -12.41
C PHE A 6 -7.55 5.34 -12.90
N LEU A 7 -8.47 5.51 -11.95
CA LEU A 7 -9.75 6.16 -12.14
C LEU A 7 -9.84 7.35 -11.18
N LYS A 8 -10.10 8.54 -11.69
CA LYS A 8 -10.27 9.73 -10.87
C LYS A 8 -11.71 9.88 -10.42
N VAL A 9 -11.93 9.78 -9.12
CA VAL A 9 -13.26 9.83 -8.48
C VAL A 9 -13.40 11.00 -7.54
N ALA A 10 -14.65 11.41 -7.25
CA ALA A 10 -14.90 12.45 -6.28
C ALA A 10 -16.16 12.20 -5.43
N ALA A 11 -16.08 12.59 -4.14
CA ALA A 11 -17.22 12.90 -3.31
C ALA A 11 -17.45 14.41 -3.33
N ALA A 12 -18.58 14.85 -3.84
CA ALA A 12 -18.94 16.26 -4.01
C ALA A 12 -19.98 16.65 -2.95
N ILE A 13 -19.62 17.54 -2.04
CA ILE A 13 -20.45 17.98 -0.91
C ILE A 13 -20.88 19.43 -1.17
N PRO A 14 -22.06 19.63 -1.78
CA PRO A 14 -22.59 20.96 -2.05
C PRO A 14 -23.13 21.63 -0.80
N HIS A 15 -23.23 22.95 -0.84
CA HIS A 15 -24.06 23.71 0.09
C HIS A 15 -25.53 23.60 -0.38
N LEU A 16 -26.36 22.95 0.43
CA LEU A 16 -27.76 22.70 0.09
C LEU A 16 -28.71 23.67 0.77
N ARG A 17 -29.97 23.70 0.26
CA ARG A 17 -31.12 24.35 0.90
C ARG A 17 -32.28 23.38 0.94
N VAL A 18 -32.83 23.19 2.13
CA VAL A 18 -33.94 22.26 2.34
C VAL A 18 -35.15 22.66 1.51
N GLY A 19 -35.59 21.79 0.61
CA GLY A 19 -36.75 22.00 -0.27
C GLY A 19 -36.51 22.93 -1.47
N ASP A 20 -35.35 23.54 -1.63
CA ASP A 20 -35.01 24.40 -2.77
C ASP A 20 -34.27 23.61 -3.86
N CYS A 21 -35.04 22.80 -4.60
CA CYS A 21 -34.52 21.88 -5.60
C CYS A 21 -33.74 22.57 -6.72
N ASP A 22 -34.18 23.79 -7.12
CA ASP A 22 -33.52 24.57 -8.17
C ASP A 22 -32.11 25.01 -7.74
N TYR A 23 -32.02 25.60 -6.55
CA TYR A 23 -30.74 26.01 -5.98
C TYR A 23 -29.79 24.81 -5.84
N ASN A 24 -30.27 23.68 -5.32
CA ASN A 24 -29.48 22.48 -5.11
C ASN A 24 -28.92 21.93 -6.45
N ALA A 25 -29.75 21.85 -7.49
CA ALA A 25 -29.33 21.42 -8.83
C ALA A 25 -28.32 22.39 -9.47
N GLU A 26 -28.45 23.70 -9.28
CA GLU A 26 -27.50 24.70 -9.74
C GLU A 26 -26.15 24.52 -9.05
N ARG A 27 -26.11 24.28 -7.71
CA ARG A 27 -24.86 24.03 -6.98
C ARG A 27 -24.19 22.73 -7.44
N MET A 28 -24.98 21.66 -7.59
CA MET A 28 -24.46 20.38 -8.11
C MET A 28 -23.87 20.52 -9.52
N ALA A 29 -24.55 21.28 -10.42
CA ALA A 29 -24.05 21.53 -11.76
C ALA A 29 -22.69 22.29 -11.74
N ALA A 30 -22.57 23.32 -10.90
CA ALA A 30 -21.33 24.08 -10.74
C ALA A 30 -20.19 23.20 -10.21
N MET A 31 -20.47 22.33 -9.24
CA MET A 31 -19.48 21.37 -8.73
C MET A 31 -19.12 20.30 -9.78
N ALA A 32 -20.07 19.86 -10.61
CA ALA A 32 -19.78 18.96 -11.72
C ALA A 32 -18.84 19.58 -12.76
N GLU A 33 -19.00 20.89 -13.06
CA GLU A 33 -18.08 21.63 -13.92
C GLU A 33 -16.66 21.71 -13.31
N GLU A 34 -16.54 21.93 -12.00
CA GLU A 34 -15.27 21.93 -11.30
C GLU A 34 -14.62 20.52 -11.32
N ALA A 35 -15.42 19.48 -11.04
CA ALA A 35 -14.97 18.09 -11.11
C ALA A 35 -14.42 17.75 -12.51
N ALA A 36 -15.14 18.15 -13.57
CA ALA A 36 -14.70 17.95 -14.95
C ALA A 36 -13.38 18.70 -15.25
N ARG A 37 -13.23 19.93 -14.77
CA ARG A 37 -11.96 20.70 -14.91
C ARG A 37 -10.78 20.03 -14.21
N ARG A 38 -11.04 19.31 -13.11
CA ARG A 38 -10.03 18.53 -12.39
C ARG A 38 -9.82 17.12 -12.97
N GLY A 39 -10.51 16.79 -14.06
CA GLY A 39 -10.40 15.49 -14.73
C GLY A 39 -11.08 14.34 -13.99
N VAL A 40 -12.03 14.62 -13.11
CA VAL A 40 -12.85 13.60 -12.45
C VAL A 40 -13.68 12.85 -13.48
N GLU A 41 -13.72 11.53 -13.38
CA GLU A 41 -14.46 10.66 -14.30
C GLU A 41 -15.81 10.22 -13.72
N ILE A 42 -15.88 10.04 -12.37
CA ILE A 42 -17.14 9.72 -11.68
C ILE A 42 -17.22 10.54 -10.38
N ALA A 43 -18.32 11.25 -10.16
CA ALA A 43 -18.57 11.99 -8.94
C ALA A 43 -19.94 11.68 -8.35
N ALA A 44 -20.00 11.54 -7.02
CA ALA A 44 -21.23 11.34 -6.27
C ALA A 44 -21.57 12.56 -5.41
N PHE A 45 -22.86 12.90 -5.35
CA PHE A 45 -23.46 13.85 -4.44
C PHE A 45 -24.15 13.14 -3.27
N PRO A 46 -24.51 13.84 -2.18
CA PRO A 46 -25.15 13.22 -1.02
C PRO A 46 -26.53 12.61 -1.32
N GLU A 47 -26.96 11.73 -0.43
CA GLU A 47 -28.30 11.17 -0.36
C GLU A 47 -29.36 12.28 -0.32
N LEU A 48 -30.44 12.13 -1.16
CA LEU A 48 -31.51 13.11 -1.32
C LEU A 48 -31.02 14.54 -1.62
N GLY A 49 -29.80 14.69 -2.14
CA GLY A 49 -29.17 15.99 -2.34
C GLY A 49 -29.98 16.97 -3.23
N VAL A 50 -30.84 16.47 -4.11
CA VAL A 50 -31.72 17.34 -4.94
C VAL A 50 -32.71 18.10 -4.08
N THR A 51 -33.29 17.51 -3.04
CA THR A 51 -34.25 18.13 -2.11
C THR A 51 -33.62 18.64 -0.82
N ALA A 52 -32.42 18.23 -0.48
CA ALA A 52 -31.86 18.00 0.83
C ALA A 52 -32.59 16.88 1.60
N TYR A 53 -31.85 16.23 2.54
CA TYR A 53 -32.38 15.08 3.28
C TYR A 53 -33.47 15.45 4.30
N THR A 54 -33.33 16.59 4.94
CA THR A 54 -34.11 16.99 6.12
C THR A 54 -35.45 17.63 5.77
N CYS A 55 -36.06 17.27 4.64
CA CYS A 55 -37.37 17.78 4.20
C CYS A 55 -38.56 17.29 5.05
N GLY A 56 -38.41 16.24 5.85
CA GLY A 56 -39.48 15.68 6.66
C GLY A 56 -40.73 15.30 5.81
N ASP A 57 -41.93 15.54 6.31
CA ASP A 57 -43.17 15.21 5.60
C ASP A 57 -43.38 15.98 4.28
N LEU A 58 -42.57 16.99 3.98
CA LEU A 58 -42.60 17.67 2.69
C LEU A 58 -42.34 16.72 1.52
N VAL A 59 -41.61 15.64 1.70
CA VAL A 59 -41.37 14.62 0.65
C VAL A 59 -42.66 13.91 0.22
N LEU A 60 -43.77 14.03 0.96
CA LEU A 60 -45.07 13.51 0.57
C LEU A 60 -45.88 14.49 -0.29
N GLN A 61 -45.40 15.75 -0.46
CA GLN A 61 -46.08 16.77 -1.22
C GLN A 61 -45.71 16.66 -2.71
N SER A 62 -46.75 16.56 -3.58
CA SER A 62 -46.52 16.47 -5.03
C SER A 62 -45.71 17.64 -5.56
N THR A 63 -45.92 18.85 -5.02
CA THR A 63 -45.19 20.06 -5.41
C THR A 63 -43.67 19.89 -5.24
N LEU A 64 -43.20 19.28 -4.11
CA LEU A 64 -41.77 19.04 -3.90
C LEU A 64 -41.25 17.94 -4.82
N LEU A 65 -42.02 16.87 -5.00
CA LEU A 65 -41.63 15.76 -5.86
C LEU A 65 -41.57 16.14 -7.34
N ASP A 66 -42.50 16.98 -7.81
CA ASP A 66 -42.49 17.51 -9.17
C ASP A 66 -41.29 18.46 -9.36
N ALA A 67 -41.04 19.35 -8.40
CA ALA A 67 -39.88 20.24 -8.42
C ALA A 67 -38.54 19.46 -8.38
N ALA A 68 -38.47 18.35 -7.65
CA ALA A 68 -37.27 17.48 -7.60
C ALA A 68 -37.01 16.82 -8.95
N ASP A 69 -38.01 16.27 -9.61
CA ASP A 69 -37.88 15.65 -10.94
C ASP A 69 -37.48 16.68 -12.01
N GLU A 70 -38.10 17.86 -12.02
CA GLU A 70 -37.74 18.97 -12.91
C GLU A 70 -36.30 19.46 -12.66
N ALA A 71 -35.86 19.58 -11.40
CA ALA A 71 -34.52 20.00 -11.05
C ALA A 71 -33.48 18.97 -11.48
N LEU A 72 -33.79 17.68 -11.32
CA LEU A 72 -32.94 16.58 -11.81
C LEU A 72 -32.84 16.60 -13.33
N GLU A 73 -33.95 16.82 -14.08
CA GLU A 73 -33.89 16.98 -15.53
C GLU A 73 -33.00 18.14 -15.95
N ARG A 74 -33.09 19.29 -15.24
CA ARG A 74 -32.18 20.43 -15.49
C ARG A 74 -30.73 20.10 -15.23
N LEU A 75 -30.42 19.38 -14.14
CA LEU A 75 -29.07 18.95 -13.80
C LEU A 75 -28.49 18.02 -14.89
N VAL A 76 -29.23 16.99 -15.28
CA VAL A 76 -28.87 16.07 -16.37
C VAL A 76 -28.59 16.82 -17.68
N ARG A 77 -29.46 17.78 -18.03
CA ARG A 77 -29.30 18.60 -19.24
C ARG A 77 -28.13 19.59 -19.15
N ALA A 78 -27.90 20.22 -17.99
CA ALA A 78 -26.83 21.19 -17.78
C ALA A 78 -25.45 20.51 -17.93
N THR A 79 -25.29 19.29 -17.42
CA THR A 79 -24.02 18.53 -17.40
C THR A 79 -23.80 17.69 -18.67
N ARG A 80 -24.68 17.69 -19.66
CA ARG A 80 -24.62 16.81 -20.86
C ARG A 80 -23.37 16.92 -21.73
N LYS A 81 -22.58 17.97 -21.58
CA LYS A 81 -21.33 18.18 -22.33
C LYS A 81 -20.08 17.85 -21.50
N LEU A 82 -20.25 17.54 -20.24
CA LEU A 82 -19.13 17.22 -19.37
C LEU A 82 -18.72 15.77 -19.55
N PRO A 83 -17.41 15.49 -19.65
CA PRO A 83 -16.89 14.13 -19.84
C PRO A 83 -16.78 13.40 -18.49
N LEU A 84 -17.88 13.33 -17.73
CA LEU A 84 -17.93 12.61 -16.46
C LEU A 84 -19.30 12.00 -16.20
N THR A 85 -19.31 10.97 -15.34
CA THR A 85 -20.54 10.36 -14.82
C THR A 85 -20.87 10.95 -13.46
N LEU A 86 -22.14 11.22 -13.23
CA LEU A 86 -22.65 11.80 -11.99
C LEU A 86 -23.64 10.86 -11.32
N ILE A 87 -23.65 10.89 -9.99
CA ILE A 87 -24.57 10.13 -9.15
C ILE A 87 -25.23 11.11 -8.18
N ALA A 88 -26.55 11.32 -8.30
CA ALA A 88 -27.29 12.28 -7.49
C ALA A 88 -28.42 11.61 -6.71
N GLY A 89 -28.58 11.96 -5.43
CA GLY A 89 -29.67 11.47 -4.57
C GLY A 89 -30.97 12.26 -4.78
N ALA A 90 -32.08 11.56 -5.00
CA ALA A 90 -33.39 12.15 -5.17
C ALA A 90 -34.53 11.24 -4.67
N PRO A 91 -35.68 11.80 -4.18
CA PRO A 91 -36.87 11.04 -3.90
C PRO A 91 -37.65 10.81 -5.21
N LEU A 92 -37.95 9.54 -5.54
CA LEU A 92 -38.62 9.18 -6.80
C LEU A 92 -39.88 8.35 -6.56
N ARG A 93 -40.94 8.65 -7.29
CA ARG A 93 -42.21 7.90 -7.30
C ARG A 93 -42.10 6.73 -8.27
N HIS A 94 -42.45 5.53 -7.81
CA HIS A 94 -42.61 4.37 -8.69
C HIS A 94 -43.82 3.55 -8.24
N GLY A 95 -44.78 3.35 -9.15
CA GLY A 95 -46.07 2.77 -8.82
C GLY A 95 -46.84 3.61 -7.76
N SER A 96 -47.19 2.97 -6.64
CA SER A 96 -47.85 3.61 -5.50
C SER A 96 -46.89 3.99 -4.37
N ALA A 97 -45.59 3.78 -4.56
CA ALA A 97 -44.56 3.96 -3.54
C ALA A 97 -43.63 5.13 -3.86
N LEU A 98 -42.97 5.64 -2.82
CA LEU A 98 -41.86 6.60 -2.90
C LEU A 98 -40.59 5.92 -2.48
N TYR A 99 -39.53 6.15 -3.21
CA TYR A 99 -38.20 5.56 -2.96
C TYR A 99 -37.13 6.65 -2.78
N ASN A 100 -36.22 6.40 -1.88
CA ASN A 100 -34.98 7.14 -1.75
C ASN A 100 -33.96 6.53 -2.73
N CYS A 101 -33.56 7.30 -3.75
CA CYS A 101 -32.82 6.76 -4.89
C CYS A 101 -31.52 7.50 -5.16
N ALA A 102 -30.55 6.75 -5.70
CA ALA A 102 -29.41 7.29 -6.41
C ALA A 102 -29.66 7.21 -7.93
N VAL A 103 -29.55 8.32 -8.63
CA VAL A 103 -29.70 8.41 -10.08
C VAL A 103 -28.33 8.55 -10.72
N VAL A 104 -27.97 7.60 -11.57
CA VAL A 104 -26.68 7.57 -12.31
C VAL A 104 -26.91 8.11 -13.71
N PHE A 105 -26.18 9.13 -14.10
CA PHE A 105 -26.33 9.76 -15.42
C PHE A 105 -25.02 10.32 -15.96
N THR A 106 -24.93 10.38 -17.27
CA THR A 106 -23.80 10.97 -18.01
C THR A 106 -24.27 11.50 -19.35
N GLN A 107 -23.66 12.59 -19.84
CA GLN A 107 -23.89 13.16 -21.17
C GLN A 107 -25.38 13.41 -21.54
N GLY A 108 -26.17 13.77 -20.55
CA GLY A 108 -27.61 14.02 -20.75
C GLY A 108 -28.47 12.77 -20.77
N LYS A 109 -27.90 11.58 -20.50
CA LYS A 109 -28.63 10.31 -20.43
C LYS A 109 -28.64 9.80 -19.00
N VAL A 110 -29.81 9.42 -18.49
CA VAL A 110 -29.91 8.62 -17.26
C VAL A 110 -29.58 7.18 -17.59
N LEU A 111 -28.60 6.61 -16.90
CA LEU A 111 -28.16 5.23 -17.09
C LEU A 111 -29.04 4.27 -16.30
N GLY A 112 -29.28 4.58 -15.01
CA GLY A 112 -30.07 3.75 -14.13
C GLY A 112 -30.36 4.44 -12.81
N VAL A 113 -31.25 3.84 -12.04
CA VAL A 113 -31.71 4.31 -10.74
C VAL A 113 -31.59 3.20 -9.70
N VAL A 114 -30.86 3.45 -8.63
CA VAL A 114 -30.66 2.49 -7.54
C VAL A 114 -31.46 2.93 -6.33
N PRO A 115 -32.50 2.18 -5.91
CA PRO A 115 -33.26 2.47 -4.69
C PRO A 115 -32.53 1.98 -3.44
N LYS A 116 -32.66 2.70 -2.33
CA LYS A 116 -32.13 2.32 -1.02
C LYS A 116 -32.70 0.99 -0.56
N THR A 117 -31.83 0.05 -0.20
CA THR A 117 -32.22 -1.30 0.22
C THR A 117 -32.71 -1.33 1.66
N TYR A 118 -31.93 -0.80 2.59
CA TYR A 118 -32.23 -0.80 4.01
C TYR A 118 -32.74 0.59 4.45
N ILE A 119 -33.98 0.63 4.93
CA ILE A 119 -34.64 1.86 5.36
C ILE A 119 -34.52 1.98 6.88
N PRO A 120 -33.72 2.95 7.43
CA PRO A 120 -33.57 3.08 8.87
C PRO A 120 -34.86 3.59 9.53
N ASN A 121 -35.22 2.93 10.64
CA ASN A 121 -36.42 3.28 11.42
C ASN A 121 -36.16 3.05 12.92
N TYR A 122 -35.14 3.70 13.44
CA TYR A 122 -34.71 3.63 14.85
C TYR A 122 -34.00 4.93 15.24
N GLY A 123 -33.98 5.23 16.56
CA GLY A 123 -33.38 6.46 17.07
C GLY A 123 -33.97 7.70 16.44
N GLU A 124 -33.13 8.51 15.84
CA GLU A 124 -33.48 9.71 15.09
C GLU A 124 -34.02 9.44 13.66
N PHE A 125 -33.93 8.21 13.19
CA PHE A 125 -34.37 7.82 11.85
C PHE A 125 -35.80 7.26 11.84
N TYR A 126 -36.63 7.74 10.89
CA TYR A 126 -38.00 7.32 10.67
C TYR A 126 -38.38 7.31 9.18
N GLU A 127 -37.41 6.91 8.32
CA GLU A 127 -37.57 6.92 6.86
C GLU A 127 -38.70 6.00 6.35
N ASN A 128 -39.05 4.91 7.07
CA ASN A 128 -40.17 4.06 6.74
C ASN A 128 -41.51 4.80 6.73
N ARG A 129 -41.58 6.01 7.30
CA ARG A 129 -42.72 6.89 7.20
C ARG A 129 -42.98 7.35 5.75
N TRP A 130 -41.91 7.43 4.95
CA TRP A 130 -41.95 8.02 3.62
C TRP A 130 -41.57 7.05 2.51
N PHE A 131 -40.51 6.26 2.71
CA PHE A 131 -39.87 5.50 1.68
C PHE A 131 -40.08 4.00 1.82
N ALA A 132 -40.30 3.36 0.66
CA ALA A 132 -40.29 1.89 0.55
C ALA A 132 -38.87 1.37 0.37
N SER A 133 -38.63 0.12 0.78
CA SER A 133 -37.39 -0.57 0.54
C SER A 133 -37.24 -0.94 -0.93
N GLY A 134 -36.00 -0.77 -1.45
CA GLY A 134 -35.60 -1.27 -2.76
C GLY A 134 -35.22 -2.76 -2.80
N ALA A 135 -35.24 -3.44 -1.66
CA ALA A 135 -34.84 -4.83 -1.59
C ALA A 135 -35.68 -5.73 -2.53
N GLY A 136 -34.97 -6.48 -3.39
CA GLY A 136 -35.60 -7.39 -4.36
C GLY A 136 -36.18 -6.73 -5.61
N ILE A 137 -36.00 -5.41 -5.80
CA ILE A 137 -36.33 -4.75 -7.05
C ILE A 137 -35.18 -5.05 -8.03
N SER A 138 -35.52 -5.71 -9.14
CA SER A 138 -34.65 -6.02 -10.28
C SER A 138 -35.46 -6.07 -11.57
N ASP A 139 -34.84 -5.83 -12.70
CA ASP A 139 -35.45 -5.85 -14.03
C ASP A 139 -36.70 -4.93 -14.20
N GLU A 140 -36.77 -3.85 -13.43
CA GLU A 140 -37.81 -2.85 -13.54
C GLU A 140 -37.30 -1.60 -14.28
N HIS A 141 -38.27 -0.72 -14.70
CA HIS A 141 -37.95 0.55 -15.34
C HIS A 141 -38.73 1.66 -14.66
N ILE A 142 -38.13 2.85 -14.56
CA ILE A 142 -38.72 4.03 -13.95
C ILE A 142 -38.65 5.22 -14.90
N ALA A 143 -39.68 6.06 -14.87
CA ALA A 143 -39.66 7.36 -15.52
C ALA A 143 -38.98 8.38 -14.60
N VAL A 144 -37.94 9.04 -15.05
CA VAL A 144 -37.14 10.00 -14.28
C VAL A 144 -36.49 11.02 -15.20
N ALA A 145 -36.51 12.30 -14.83
CA ALA A 145 -35.90 13.39 -15.61
C ALA A 145 -36.32 13.36 -17.10
N GLY A 146 -37.60 13.08 -17.38
CA GLY A 146 -38.13 12.97 -18.73
C GLY A 146 -37.67 11.78 -19.57
N GLN A 147 -37.03 10.77 -18.97
CA GLN A 147 -36.48 9.57 -19.62
C GLN A 147 -37.05 8.30 -18.97
N GLN A 148 -36.85 7.16 -19.64
CA GLN A 148 -37.01 5.83 -19.04
C GLN A 148 -35.61 5.28 -18.72
N ALA A 149 -35.44 4.74 -17.53
CA ALA A 149 -34.17 4.14 -17.08
C ALA A 149 -34.43 2.83 -16.33
N ASP A 150 -33.41 1.97 -16.27
CA ASP A 150 -33.44 0.77 -15.46
C ASP A 150 -33.54 1.11 -13.98
N PHE A 151 -34.28 0.31 -13.23
CA PHE A 151 -34.58 0.52 -11.82
C PHE A 151 -34.35 -0.78 -11.03
N GLY A 152 -33.35 -0.81 -10.18
CA GLY A 152 -33.00 -2.01 -9.42
C GLY A 152 -31.91 -1.78 -8.38
N ALA A 153 -31.93 -2.58 -7.32
CA ALA A 153 -30.91 -2.59 -6.27
C ALA A 153 -29.66 -3.41 -6.66
N ASP A 154 -29.74 -4.17 -7.74
CA ASP A 154 -28.72 -5.06 -8.28
C ASP A 154 -27.94 -4.46 -9.46
N LEU A 155 -28.19 -3.20 -9.79
CA LEU A 155 -27.52 -2.54 -10.91
C LEU A 155 -26.04 -2.32 -10.63
N THR A 156 -25.19 -2.70 -11.60
CA THR A 156 -23.81 -2.23 -11.73
C THR A 156 -23.66 -1.43 -13.03
N PHE A 157 -22.69 -0.55 -13.06
CA PHE A 157 -22.45 0.35 -14.18
C PHE A 157 -21.02 0.18 -14.65
N GLU A 158 -20.83 0.12 -15.95
CA GLU A 158 -19.51 0.13 -16.56
C GLU A 158 -19.35 1.36 -17.46
N VAL A 159 -18.40 2.23 -17.11
CA VAL A 159 -18.08 3.42 -17.89
C VAL A 159 -16.59 3.38 -18.25
N ASN A 160 -16.30 3.32 -19.56
CA ASN A 160 -14.93 3.23 -20.08
C ASN A 160 -14.08 2.10 -19.43
N GLY A 161 -14.69 0.95 -19.16
CA GLY A 161 -14.03 -0.20 -18.53
C GLY A 161 -13.90 -0.12 -16.99
N ALA A 162 -14.41 0.96 -16.38
CA ALA A 162 -14.49 1.08 -14.93
C ALA A 162 -15.86 0.61 -14.43
N GLU A 163 -15.89 -0.55 -13.78
CA GLU A 163 -17.11 -1.12 -13.22
C GLU A 163 -17.32 -0.65 -11.79
N PHE A 164 -18.50 -0.07 -11.51
CA PHE A 164 -18.85 0.46 -10.20
C PHE A 164 -20.30 0.12 -9.79
N GLY A 165 -20.52 0.12 -8.48
CA GLY A 165 -21.84 -0.04 -7.87
C GLY A 165 -22.19 1.13 -6.96
N VAL A 166 -23.48 1.24 -6.63
CA VAL A 166 -24.01 2.31 -5.79
C VAL A 166 -24.86 1.72 -4.67
N GLU A 167 -24.70 2.25 -3.46
CA GLU A 167 -25.57 1.98 -2.32
C GLU A 167 -25.84 3.26 -1.53
N LEU A 168 -26.84 3.26 -0.64
CA LEU A 168 -27.27 4.48 0.05
C LEU A 168 -27.18 4.30 1.57
N CYS A 169 -26.42 5.17 2.21
CA CYS A 169 -26.35 5.46 3.64
C CYS A 169 -26.46 4.19 4.54
N GLU A 170 -27.66 3.87 5.02
CA GLU A 170 -27.93 2.73 5.91
C GLU A 170 -27.47 1.38 5.34
N ASP A 171 -27.40 1.27 4.03
CA ASP A 171 -26.94 0.05 3.36
C ASP A 171 -25.56 -0.38 3.86
N LEU A 172 -24.63 0.58 4.07
CA LEU A 172 -23.31 0.33 4.64
C LEU A 172 -23.37 -0.17 6.10
N TRP A 173 -24.33 0.31 6.89
CA TRP A 173 -24.43 0.02 8.32
C TRP A 173 -25.07 -1.34 8.59
N SER A 174 -25.72 -1.92 7.58
CA SER A 174 -26.33 -3.23 7.66
C SER A 174 -25.32 -4.35 7.88
N ALA A 175 -25.78 -5.50 8.40
CA ALA A 175 -24.95 -6.68 8.58
C ALA A 175 -24.46 -7.28 7.23
N ALA A 176 -25.23 -7.07 6.15
CA ALA A 176 -24.93 -7.53 4.81
C ALA A 176 -25.11 -6.38 3.81
N PRO A 177 -24.12 -5.47 3.69
CA PRO A 177 -24.19 -4.35 2.79
C PRO A 177 -24.34 -4.79 1.32
N PRO A 178 -25.20 -4.14 0.52
CA PRO A 178 -25.33 -4.42 -0.92
C PRO A 178 -23.99 -4.35 -1.66
N SER A 179 -23.12 -3.44 -1.26
CA SER A 179 -21.76 -3.32 -1.81
C SER A 179 -20.95 -4.61 -1.76
N SER A 180 -21.22 -5.52 -0.82
CA SER A 180 -20.56 -6.84 -0.78
C SER A 180 -20.91 -7.67 -2.02
N GLN A 181 -22.21 -7.69 -2.39
CA GLN A 181 -22.67 -8.44 -3.55
C GLN A 181 -22.27 -7.73 -4.85
N LEU A 182 -22.41 -6.39 -4.92
CA LEU A 182 -21.96 -5.62 -6.07
C LEU A 182 -20.48 -5.85 -6.40
N ALA A 183 -19.63 -5.91 -5.36
CA ALA A 183 -18.20 -6.19 -5.54
C ALA A 183 -17.93 -7.64 -6.01
N LEU A 184 -18.69 -8.62 -5.53
CA LEU A 184 -18.59 -10.02 -5.99
C LEU A 184 -19.11 -10.18 -7.42
N ASN A 185 -20.00 -9.31 -7.87
CA ASN A 185 -20.50 -9.25 -9.24
C ASN A 185 -19.60 -8.46 -10.19
N GLY A 186 -18.46 -7.91 -9.72
CA GLY A 186 -17.44 -7.28 -10.58
C GLY A 186 -17.08 -5.85 -10.18
N ALA A 187 -17.98 -5.10 -9.55
CA ALA A 187 -17.74 -3.69 -9.22
C ALA A 187 -16.45 -3.51 -8.39
N LYS A 188 -15.50 -2.74 -8.93
CA LYS A 188 -14.23 -2.41 -8.28
C LYS A 188 -14.31 -1.08 -7.51
N VAL A 189 -15.36 -0.31 -7.77
CA VAL A 189 -15.59 0.98 -7.13
C VAL A 189 -17.03 1.00 -6.59
N ILE A 190 -17.19 1.43 -5.35
CA ILE A 190 -18.51 1.56 -4.69
C ILE A 190 -18.71 3.01 -4.29
N PHE A 191 -19.84 3.56 -4.65
CA PHE A 191 -20.28 4.87 -4.20
C PHE A 191 -21.41 4.71 -3.18
N ASN A 192 -21.26 5.37 -2.03
CA ASN A 192 -22.29 5.43 -1.01
C ASN A 192 -22.75 6.89 -0.81
N LEU A 193 -23.99 7.16 -1.19
CA LEU A 193 -24.63 8.44 -0.97
C LEU A 193 -25.27 8.44 0.41
N SER A 194 -24.87 9.36 1.27
CA SER A 194 -25.30 9.39 2.66
C SER A 194 -25.86 10.76 3.09
N ALA A 195 -26.67 10.72 4.14
CA ALA A 195 -27.06 11.86 4.95
C ALA A 195 -27.06 11.42 6.42
N SER A 196 -25.86 11.21 6.94
CA SER A 196 -25.66 10.66 8.29
C SER A 196 -25.39 11.80 9.28
N PRO A 197 -26.26 12.02 10.29
CA PRO A 197 -26.05 13.06 11.29
C PRO A 197 -24.86 12.73 12.19
N GLU A 198 -24.24 13.77 12.74
CA GLU A 198 -23.09 13.63 13.61
C GLU A 198 -23.48 13.40 15.08
N ALA A 199 -22.71 12.53 15.71
CA ALA A 199 -22.70 12.37 17.16
C ALA A 199 -21.25 12.24 17.63
N ALA A 200 -20.97 12.62 18.87
CA ALA A 200 -19.63 12.53 19.43
C ALA A 200 -19.09 11.08 19.38
N GLY A 201 -17.95 10.90 18.74
CA GLY A 201 -17.32 9.58 18.56
C GLY A 201 -17.78 8.78 17.33
N LYS A 202 -18.88 9.13 16.68
CA LYS A 202 -19.43 8.41 15.50
C LYS A 202 -18.46 8.42 14.31
N HIS A 203 -17.74 9.51 14.08
CA HIS A 203 -16.82 9.62 12.95
C HIS A 203 -15.70 8.58 12.99
N ALA A 204 -15.14 8.30 14.15
CA ALA A 204 -14.09 7.28 14.27
C ALA A 204 -14.61 5.87 13.86
N TYR A 205 -15.84 5.56 14.24
CA TYR A 205 -16.51 4.33 13.82
C TYR A 205 -16.80 4.32 12.32
N LEU A 206 -17.31 5.44 11.76
CA LEU A 206 -17.56 5.56 10.32
C LEU A 206 -16.28 5.33 9.50
N ARG A 207 -15.16 5.94 9.89
CA ARG A 207 -13.87 5.72 9.21
C ARG A 207 -13.45 4.25 9.19
N GLN A 208 -13.63 3.55 10.32
CA GLN A 208 -13.34 2.12 10.43
C GLN A 208 -14.27 1.30 9.53
N LEU A 209 -15.55 1.65 9.50
CA LEU A 209 -16.56 0.94 8.71
C LEU A 209 -16.28 1.07 7.21
N VAL A 210 -16.02 2.28 6.72
CA VAL A 210 -15.67 2.55 5.31
C VAL A 210 -14.37 1.83 4.94
N ALA A 211 -13.33 1.95 5.76
CA ALA A 211 -12.05 1.28 5.49
C ALA A 211 -12.21 -0.25 5.49
N GLN A 212 -12.97 -0.81 6.45
CA GLN A 212 -13.20 -2.25 6.53
C GLN A 212 -14.02 -2.77 5.35
N GLN A 213 -15.07 -2.05 4.92
CA GLN A 213 -15.87 -2.46 3.78
C GLN A 213 -15.05 -2.41 2.49
N SER A 214 -14.26 -1.35 2.28
CA SER A 214 -13.30 -1.27 1.18
C SER A 214 -12.30 -2.44 1.17
N ALA A 215 -11.76 -2.83 2.33
CA ALA A 215 -10.83 -3.96 2.45
C ALA A 215 -11.50 -5.32 2.19
N ARG A 216 -12.71 -5.53 2.75
CA ARG A 216 -13.46 -6.78 2.61
C ARG A 216 -13.85 -7.05 1.17
N THR A 217 -14.26 -6.01 0.45
CA THR A 217 -14.71 -6.09 -0.94
C THR A 217 -13.55 -5.97 -1.95
N ILE A 218 -12.33 -5.70 -1.48
CA ILE A 218 -11.17 -5.38 -2.33
C ILE A 218 -11.59 -4.38 -3.41
N ALA A 219 -12.12 -3.24 -2.96
CA ALA A 219 -12.67 -2.20 -3.82
C ALA A 219 -12.22 -0.81 -3.35
N ALA A 220 -12.35 0.18 -4.24
CA ALA A 220 -12.41 1.57 -3.84
C ALA A 220 -13.81 1.85 -3.28
N TYR A 221 -13.91 2.64 -2.20
CA TYR A 221 -15.16 2.99 -1.57
C TYR A 221 -15.24 4.50 -1.36
N ILE A 222 -16.23 5.13 -2.01
CA ILE A 222 -16.44 6.58 -1.99
C ILE A 222 -17.69 6.87 -1.19
N TYR A 223 -17.51 7.40 0.01
CA TYR A 223 -18.57 7.82 0.91
C TYR A 223 -18.80 9.32 0.78
N CYS A 224 -20.00 9.74 0.44
CA CYS A 224 -20.38 11.14 0.22
C CYS A 224 -21.61 11.49 1.06
N SER A 225 -21.45 12.26 2.13
CA SER A 225 -22.53 12.58 3.06
C SER A 225 -22.88 14.06 3.06
N ALA A 226 -24.16 14.34 3.29
CA ALA A 226 -24.70 15.69 3.44
C ALA A 226 -23.93 16.51 4.48
N GLY A 227 -23.84 17.80 4.25
CA GLY A 227 -23.11 18.75 5.06
C GLY A 227 -23.91 19.99 5.40
N PHE A 228 -23.26 21.13 5.28
CA PHE A 228 -23.85 22.44 5.61
C PHE A 228 -25.02 22.75 4.68
N GLY A 229 -26.14 23.21 5.28
CA GLY A 229 -27.37 23.53 4.56
C GLY A 229 -28.54 22.60 4.88
N GLU A 230 -28.30 21.45 5.49
CA GLU A 230 -29.37 20.64 6.07
C GLU A 230 -29.99 21.30 7.29
N SER A 231 -31.25 20.94 7.62
CA SER A 231 -31.92 21.48 8.80
C SER A 231 -31.22 21.07 10.09
N THR A 232 -31.12 22.03 11.01
CA THR A 232 -30.53 21.83 12.34
C THR A 232 -31.59 21.80 13.45
N THR A 233 -32.80 21.37 13.13
CA THR A 233 -33.88 21.29 14.12
C THR A 233 -33.48 20.42 15.32
N ASP A 234 -32.96 19.21 15.05
CA ASP A 234 -32.48 18.30 16.08
C ASP A 234 -31.10 17.68 15.75
N LEU A 235 -30.67 17.72 14.50
CA LEU A 235 -29.50 17.02 13.97
C LEU A 235 -28.52 18.00 13.32
N VAL A 236 -27.25 17.60 13.26
CA VAL A 236 -26.21 18.34 12.54
C VAL A 236 -25.48 17.39 11.59
N PHE A 237 -25.20 17.86 10.39
CA PHE A 237 -24.53 17.11 9.33
C PHE A 237 -23.16 17.75 9.07
N ALA A 238 -22.11 16.94 9.12
CA ALA A 238 -20.73 17.45 9.10
C ALA A 238 -20.09 17.48 7.70
N GLY A 239 -20.75 16.94 6.68
CA GLY A 239 -20.16 16.86 5.34
C GLY A 239 -19.01 15.84 5.27
N ASN A 240 -19.24 14.61 5.70
CA ASN A 240 -18.24 13.56 5.59
C ASN A 240 -18.06 13.13 4.13
N GLY A 241 -16.87 13.35 3.58
CA GLY A 241 -16.43 12.78 2.31
C GLY A 241 -15.21 11.91 2.56
N ILE A 242 -15.28 10.62 2.23
CA ILE A 242 -14.17 9.69 2.47
C ILE A 242 -13.95 8.87 1.19
N VAL A 243 -12.71 8.85 0.70
CA VAL A 243 -12.29 7.94 -0.37
C VAL A 243 -11.32 6.93 0.22
N ALA A 244 -11.69 5.65 0.18
CA ALA A 244 -10.87 4.54 0.64
C ALA A 244 -10.59 3.56 -0.51
N GLU A 245 -9.43 2.88 -0.47
CA GLU A 245 -9.03 1.85 -1.42
C GLU A 245 -8.43 0.66 -0.68
N ASN A 246 -9.06 -0.49 -0.81
CA ASN A 246 -8.59 -1.74 -0.19
C ASN A 246 -8.15 -1.56 1.29
N GLY A 247 -8.96 -0.86 2.07
CA GLY A 247 -8.76 -0.62 3.49
C GLY A 247 -7.94 0.62 3.86
N THR A 248 -7.36 1.31 2.88
CA THR A 248 -6.59 2.53 3.12
C THR A 248 -7.43 3.75 2.77
N ILE A 249 -7.57 4.70 3.70
CA ILE A 249 -8.20 5.99 3.41
C ILE A 249 -7.20 6.84 2.63
N LEU A 250 -7.60 7.26 1.42
CA LEU A 250 -6.79 8.07 0.52
C LEU A 250 -7.00 9.57 0.77
N ARG A 251 -8.27 9.99 0.94
CA ARG A 251 -8.67 11.38 1.14
C ARG A 251 -9.89 11.47 2.04
N GLU A 252 -10.00 12.59 2.76
CA GLU A 252 -11.17 12.94 3.57
C GLU A 252 -11.52 14.41 3.42
N ALA A 253 -12.82 14.74 3.54
CA ALA A 253 -13.31 16.11 3.65
C ALA A 253 -12.96 16.72 5.01
N GLU A 254 -12.87 18.04 5.07
CA GLU A 254 -12.87 18.79 6.32
C GLU A 254 -14.30 18.78 6.90
N ARG A 255 -14.44 18.22 8.10
CA ARG A 255 -15.73 18.11 8.77
C ARG A 255 -16.18 19.46 9.31
N PHE A 256 -17.49 19.67 9.28
CA PHE A 256 -18.14 20.91 9.75
C PHE A 256 -17.73 22.17 8.97
N SER A 257 -17.22 21.99 7.76
CA SER A 257 -16.94 23.12 6.87
C SER A 257 -18.25 23.78 6.39
N PRO A 258 -18.34 25.10 6.41
CA PRO A 258 -19.45 25.82 5.78
C PRO A 258 -19.28 25.92 4.25
N GLU A 259 -18.12 25.58 3.75
CA GLU A 259 -17.78 25.66 2.32
C GLU A 259 -18.09 24.35 1.61
N GLU A 260 -18.39 24.45 0.32
CA GLU A 260 -18.53 23.29 -0.56
C GLU A 260 -17.17 22.58 -0.71
N GLN A 261 -17.21 21.25 -0.77
CA GLN A 261 -15.99 20.47 -0.86
C GLN A 261 -16.06 19.44 -1.98
N LEU A 262 -14.98 19.34 -2.75
CA LEU A 262 -14.79 18.31 -3.75
C LEU A 262 -13.57 17.45 -3.35
N VAL A 263 -13.84 16.28 -2.78
CA VAL A 263 -12.84 15.33 -2.30
C VAL A 263 -12.45 14.43 -3.46
N VAL A 264 -11.32 14.73 -4.10
CA VAL A 264 -10.84 14.02 -5.30
C VAL A 264 -9.71 13.08 -4.95
N ALA A 265 -9.74 11.88 -5.53
CA ALA A 265 -8.63 10.92 -5.47
C ALA A 265 -8.57 10.08 -6.74
N ASP A 266 -7.36 9.63 -7.09
CA ASP A 266 -7.15 8.57 -8.09
C ASP A 266 -7.15 7.21 -7.41
N VAL A 267 -8.10 6.33 -7.76
CA VAL A 267 -8.16 4.95 -7.29
C VAL A 267 -7.54 4.01 -8.32
N ASP A 268 -6.87 2.97 -7.86
CA ASP A 268 -6.06 2.08 -8.69
C ASP A 268 -6.79 0.77 -8.99
N LEU A 269 -7.49 0.73 -10.12
CA LEU A 269 -8.26 -0.43 -10.56
C LEU A 269 -7.37 -1.64 -10.89
N GLU A 270 -6.15 -1.41 -11.38
CA GLU A 270 -5.20 -2.48 -11.68
C GLU A 270 -4.73 -3.19 -10.41
N ARG A 271 -4.40 -2.41 -9.38
CA ARG A 271 -4.06 -2.94 -8.05
C ARG A 271 -5.21 -3.75 -7.45
N LEU A 272 -6.44 -3.23 -7.52
CA LEU A 272 -7.61 -3.95 -7.02
C LEU A 272 -7.82 -5.27 -7.79
N ALA A 273 -7.69 -5.25 -9.11
CA ALA A 273 -7.77 -6.45 -9.94
C ALA A 273 -6.64 -7.46 -9.62
N PHE A 274 -5.43 -6.99 -9.37
CA PHE A 274 -4.31 -7.84 -8.95
C PHE A 274 -4.56 -8.51 -7.60
N GLU A 275 -5.05 -7.75 -6.61
CA GLU A 275 -5.40 -8.28 -5.29
C GLU A 275 -6.53 -9.32 -5.35
N ARG A 276 -7.58 -9.07 -6.14
CA ARG A 276 -8.67 -10.03 -6.37
C ARG A 276 -8.15 -11.31 -7.01
N ARG A 277 -7.27 -11.22 -8.04
CA ARG A 277 -6.65 -12.40 -8.68
C ARG A 277 -5.84 -13.26 -7.71
N ARG A 278 -5.19 -12.65 -6.72
CA ARG A 278 -4.40 -13.38 -5.70
C ARG A 278 -5.26 -13.96 -4.59
N ASN A 279 -6.40 -13.34 -4.29
CA ASN A 279 -7.27 -13.75 -3.20
C ASN A 279 -8.23 -14.85 -3.65
N THR A 280 -7.85 -16.11 -3.38
CA THR A 280 -8.64 -17.28 -3.77
C THR A 280 -10.01 -17.32 -3.09
N SER A 281 -10.11 -16.84 -1.84
CA SER A 281 -11.38 -16.78 -1.11
C SER A 281 -12.36 -15.78 -1.73
N PHE A 282 -11.86 -14.65 -2.23
CA PHE A 282 -12.69 -13.68 -2.95
C PHE A 282 -13.22 -14.31 -4.24
N ARG A 283 -12.35 -14.89 -5.08
CA ARG A 283 -12.73 -15.52 -6.35
C ARG A 283 -13.73 -16.68 -6.21
N MET A 284 -13.71 -17.40 -5.11
CA MET A 284 -14.67 -18.50 -4.86
C MET A 284 -16.12 -18.01 -4.69
N ASN A 285 -16.32 -16.72 -4.45
CA ASN A 285 -17.63 -16.10 -4.24
C ASN A 285 -18.04 -15.17 -5.40
N GLU A 286 -17.17 -14.96 -6.41
CA GLU A 286 -17.49 -14.13 -7.59
C GLU A 286 -18.66 -14.72 -8.37
N GLY A 287 -19.55 -13.84 -8.86
CA GLY A 287 -20.67 -14.23 -9.74
C GLY A 287 -21.72 -15.11 -9.06
N ALA A 288 -21.81 -15.09 -7.73
CA ALA A 288 -22.76 -15.93 -7.01
C ALA A 288 -24.24 -15.54 -7.20
N THR A 289 -24.49 -14.30 -7.65
CA THR A 289 -25.83 -13.78 -7.98
C THR A 289 -25.83 -13.11 -9.34
N GLU A 290 -26.98 -13.11 -10.00
CA GLU A 290 -27.18 -12.33 -11.21
C GLU A 290 -27.28 -10.84 -10.87
N ASN A 291 -26.78 -9.99 -11.77
CA ASN A 291 -26.89 -8.53 -11.71
C ASN A 291 -27.11 -7.98 -13.12
N THR A 292 -27.67 -6.79 -13.20
CA THR A 292 -27.82 -6.06 -14.45
C THR A 292 -26.63 -5.10 -14.62
N VAL A 293 -25.83 -5.29 -15.67
CA VAL A 293 -24.71 -4.40 -16.00
C VAL A 293 -25.15 -3.41 -17.07
N ILE A 294 -24.99 -2.12 -16.77
CA ILE A 294 -25.30 -1.02 -17.70
C ILE A 294 -24.00 -0.44 -18.23
N GLU A 295 -23.71 -0.69 -19.50
CA GLU A 295 -22.47 -0.26 -20.15
C GLU A 295 -22.64 1.07 -20.89
N MET A 296 -21.66 1.95 -20.77
CA MET A 296 -21.60 3.22 -21.48
C MET A 296 -20.16 3.65 -21.76
N GLU A 297 -19.90 3.99 -23.01
CA GLU A 297 -18.66 4.69 -23.39
C GLU A 297 -18.92 6.21 -23.41
N ILE A 298 -18.04 6.96 -22.77
CA ILE A 298 -18.06 8.42 -22.77
C ILE A 298 -16.74 8.95 -23.35
N PRO A 299 -16.73 10.14 -23.98
CA PRO A 299 -15.48 10.75 -24.42
C PRO A 299 -14.50 10.88 -23.27
N GLU A 300 -13.23 10.57 -23.55
CA GLU A 300 -12.18 10.78 -22.57
C GLU A 300 -12.09 12.24 -22.16
N GLY A 301 -12.14 12.49 -20.86
CA GLY A 301 -11.92 13.82 -20.28
C GLY A 301 -10.45 14.25 -20.36
N LEU A 302 -10.17 15.44 -19.85
CA LEU A 302 -8.79 15.92 -19.69
C LEU A 302 -8.13 15.09 -18.57
N ARG A 303 -7.43 14.05 -18.95
CA ARG A 303 -6.61 13.27 -18.02
C ARG A 303 -5.26 13.97 -17.85
N GLY A 304 -5.03 14.49 -16.65
CA GLY A 304 -3.72 14.99 -16.26
C GLY A 304 -2.74 13.85 -15.96
N VAL A 305 -1.46 14.08 -16.19
CA VAL A 305 -0.41 13.11 -15.84
C VAL A 305 -0.16 13.10 -14.32
N VAL A 306 -0.62 14.13 -13.60
CA VAL A 306 -0.42 14.25 -12.14
C VAL A 306 -1.59 13.59 -11.41
N LEU A 307 -1.26 12.61 -10.57
CA LEU A 307 -2.24 11.90 -9.76
C LEU A 307 -2.59 12.70 -8.50
N ASP A 308 -3.90 12.80 -8.18
CA ASP A 308 -4.41 13.26 -6.88
C ASP A 308 -4.26 12.12 -5.85
N ARG A 309 -3.03 11.65 -5.68
CA ARG A 309 -2.69 10.52 -4.81
C ARG A 309 -1.32 10.73 -4.19
N ASP A 310 -1.20 10.49 -2.89
CA ASP A 310 0.10 10.50 -2.22
C ASP A 310 0.84 9.19 -2.50
N ILE A 311 1.99 9.29 -3.12
CA ILE A 311 2.86 8.14 -3.39
C ILE A 311 3.99 8.14 -2.36
N ASP A 312 4.08 7.05 -1.63
CA ASP A 312 5.10 6.89 -0.58
C ASP A 312 6.45 6.51 -1.18
N PRO A 313 7.51 7.33 -1.08
CA PRO A 313 8.85 6.96 -1.55
C PRO A 313 9.47 5.83 -0.73
N MET A 314 9.03 5.62 0.51
CA MET A 314 9.57 4.57 1.41
C MET A 314 8.47 3.62 1.90
N PRO A 315 7.85 2.80 1.01
CA PRO A 315 6.63 2.05 1.32
C PRO A 315 6.80 0.96 2.39
N PHE A 316 8.02 0.62 2.75
CA PHE A 316 8.31 -0.33 3.83
C PHE A 316 8.48 0.32 5.21
N VAL A 317 8.71 1.63 5.25
CA VAL A 317 8.98 2.36 6.49
C VAL A 317 7.67 2.91 7.08
N PRO A 318 7.36 2.65 8.37
CA PRO A 318 6.15 3.17 8.99
C PRO A 318 6.13 4.71 9.01
N LYS A 319 5.13 5.34 8.39
CA LYS A 319 4.95 6.80 8.36
C LYS A 319 4.38 7.37 9.66
N ASP A 320 3.48 6.63 10.29
CA ASP A 320 2.76 7.08 11.48
C ASP A 320 3.69 7.15 12.70
N GLU A 321 4.02 8.36 13.11
CA GLU A 321 4.90 8.60 14.26
C GLU A 321 4.33 8.07 15.57
N ALA A 322 3.00 8.13 15.75
CA ALA A 322 2.33 7.65 16.95
C ALA A 322 2.47 6.13 17.13
N HIS A 323 2.42 5.36 16.03
CA HIS A 323 2.51 3.90 16.05
C HIS A 323 3.90 3.38 15.63
N ARG A 324 4.84 4.26 15.30
CA ARG A 324 6.19 3.88 14.82
C ARG A 324 6.90 2.95 15.79
N SER A 325 6.89 3.30 17.08
CA SER A 325 7.57 2.51 18.11
C SER A 325 6.94 1.13 18.29
N GLU A 326 5.61 1.05 18.25
CA GLU A 326 4.87 -0.21 18.33
C GLU A 326 5.22 -1.13 17.15
N ARG A 327 5.23 -0.59 15.92
CA ARG A 327 5.58 -1.36 14.73
C ARG A 327 7.04 -1.81 14.70
N CYS A 328 7.98 -0.97 15.13
CA CYS A 328 9.39 -1.38 15.25
C CYS A 328 9.55 -2.51 16.27
N GLU A 329 8.89 -2.39 17.43
CA GLU A 329 8.91 -3.43 18.44
C GLU A 329 8.28 -4.75 17.94
N GLU A 330 7.17 -4.66 17.19
CA GLU A 330 6.53 -5.83 16.55
C GLU A 330 7.49 -6.54 15.58
N ILE A 331 8.18 -5.78 14.74
CA ILE A 331 9.18 -6.32 13.80
C ILE A 331 10.28 -7.06 14.55
N PHE A 332 10.89 -6.43 15.57
CA PHE A 332 11.90 -7.09 16.39
C PHE A 332 11.38 -8.35 17.06
N ARG A 333 10.15 -8.36 17.55
CA ARG A 333 9.51 -9.55 18.13
C ARG A 333 9.33 -10.66 17.11
N ILE A 334 8.86 -10.36 15.90
CA ILE A 334 8.73 -11.37 14.83
C ILE A 334 10.09 -12.01 14.54
N GLN A 335 11.13 -11.18 14.35
CA GLN A 335 12.49 -11.67 14.08
C GLN A 335 13.04 -12.53 15.24
N SER A 336 12.94 -12.02 16.48
CA SER A 336 13.47 -12.69 17.67
C SER A 336 12.74 -13.98 17.99
N HIS A 337 11.41 -14.04 17.83
CA HIS A 337 10.64 -15.28 18.05
C HIS A 337 10.94 -16.34 16.99
N GLY A 338 11.14 -15.93 15.73
CA GLY A 338 11.58 -16.85 14.68
C GLY A 338 12.92 -17.51 15.00
N LEU A 339 13.92 -16.72 15.41
CA LEU A 339 15.23 -17.22 15.82
C LEU A 339 15.12 -18.06 17.10
N ALA A 340 14.36 -17.61 18.10
CA ALA A 340 14.17 -18.35 19.36
C ALA A 340 13.62 -19.75 19.13
N GLN A 341 12.58 -19.87 18.30
CA GLN A 341 11.99 -21.16 17.98
C GLN A 341 12.99 -22.08 17.26
N ARG A 342 13.83 -21.53 16.38
CA ARG A 342 14.87 -22.29 15.70
C ARG A 342 15.93 -22.79 16.70
N MET A 343 16.38 -21.95 17.62
CA MET A 343 17.32 -22.33 18.67
C MET A 343 16.77 -23.40 19.61
N ILE A 344 15.54 -23.28 20.05
CA ILE A 344 14.86 -24.30 20.88
C ILE A 344 14.80 -25.64 20.14
N HIS A 345 14.34 -25.62 18.87
CA HIS A 345 14.18 -26.83 18.07
C HIS A 345 15.51 -27.57 17.86
N THR A 346 16.56 -26.83 17.52
CA THR A 346 17.91 -27.40 17.29
C THR A 346 18.69 -27.67 18.58
N ARG A 347 18.16 -27.22 19.72
CA ARG A 347 18.84 -27.23 21.02
C ARG A 347 20.20 -26.51 21.00
N ALA A 348 20.30 -25.49 20.13
CA ALA A 348 21.53 -24.70 20.03
C ALA A 348 21.64 -23.79 21.26
N GLY A 349 22.72 -23.98 22.04
CA GLY A 349 23.03 -23.11 23.18
C GLY A 349 23.78 -21.83 22.82
N LYS A 350 24.19 -21.72 21.56
CA LYS A 350 25.01 -20.60 21.06
C LYS A 350 24.52 -20.12 19.70
N ALA A 351 24.80 -18.86 19.39
CA ALA A 351 24.57 -18.26 18.08
C ALA A 351 25.87 -17.62 17.58
N VAL A 352 26.20 -17.81 16.31
CA VAL A 352 27.40 -17.26 15.67
C VAL A 352 26.98 -16.22 14.67
N VAL A 353 27.49 -15.00 14.76
CA VAL A 353 27.14 -13.87 13.91
C VAL A 353 28.41 -13.22 13.37
N GLY A 354 28.51 -13.05 12.05
CA GLY A 354 29.58 -12.26 11.44
C GLY A 354 29.28 -10.76 11.59
N ILE A 355 30.16 -10.00 12.19
CA ILE A 355 29.99 -8.57 12.48
C ILE A 355 30.98 -7.75 11.65
N SER A 356 30.47 -7.11 10.59
CA SER A 356 31.26 -6.23 9.72
C SER A 356 31.35 -4.79 10.26
N GLY A 357 30.44 -4.40 11.16
CA GLY A 357 30.25 -3.01 11.58
C GLY A 357 29.30 -2.22 10.68
N GLY A 358 28.63 -2.86 9.72
CA GLY A 358 27.58 -2.29 8.89
C GLY A 358 26.17 -2.52 9.46
N LEU A 359 25.15 -1.89 8.82
CA LEU A 359 23.75 -1.88 9.28
C LEU A 359 23.16 -3.30 9.44
N ASP A 360 23.40 -4.18 8.48
CA ASP A 360 22.75 -5.51 8.43
C ASP A 360 23.24 -6.42 9.54
N SER A 361 24.56 -6.47 9.73
CA SER A 361 25.17 -7.22 10.84
C SER A 361 24.78 -6.65 12.20
N THR A 362 24.61 -5.32 12.29
CA THR A 362 24.12 -4.62 13.48
C THR A 362 22.69 -5.04 13.81
N LEU A 363 21.78 -5.01 12.84
CA LEU A 363 20.38 -5.44 13.07
C LEU A 363 20.33 -6.91 13.48
N ALA A 364 21.09 -7.79 12.78
CA ALA A 364 21.12 -9.21 13.11
C ALA A 364 21.65 -9.46 14.55
N LEU A 365 22.65 -8.71 14.98
CA LEU A 365 23.20 -8.82 16.35
C LEU A 365 22.19 -8.32 17.39
N LEU A 366 21.50 -7.21 17.14
CA LEU A 366 20.44 -6.68 18.02
C LEU A 366 19.28 -7.68 18.16
N VAL A 367 18.84 -8.30 17.06
CA VAL A 367 17.81 -9.35 17.06
C VAL A 367 18.29 -10.56 17.86
N THR A 368 19.56 -10.97 17.67
CA THR A 368 20.15 -12.11 18.40
C THR A 368 20.23 -11.84 19.89
N ALA A 369 20.67 -10.64 20.30
CA ALA A 369 20.71 -10.23 21.70
C ALA A 369 19.31 -10.27 22.34
N ARG A 370 18.31 -9.69 21.69
CA ARG A 370 16.91 -9.76 22.14
C ARG A 370 16.37 -11.20 22.21
N THR A 371 16.81 -12.08 21.31
CA THR A 371 16.45 -13.50 21.33
C THR A 371 17.00 -14.18 22.58
N PHE A 372 18.26 -13.93 22.95
CA PHE A 372 18.88 -14.48 24.15
C PHE A 372 18.20 -13.95 25.41
N ASP A 373 17.90 -12.65 25.47
CA ASP A 373 17.16 -12.05 26.59
C ASP A 373 15.76 -12.70 26.74
N PHE A 374 15.06 -12.89 25.62
CA PHE A 374 13.73 -13.55 25.60
C PHE A 374 13.79 -14.99 26.11
N LEU A 375 14.81 -15.74 25.70
CA LEU A 375 15.07 -17.11 26.14
C LEU A 375 15.68 -17.19 27.55
N LYS A 376 16.03 -16.06 28.18
CA LYS A 376 16.77 -15.96 29.45
C LYS A 376 18.11 -16.68 29.40
N MET A 377 18.78 -16.62 28.25
CA MET A 377 20.12 -17.14 28.03
C MET A 377 21.14 -16.02 28.24
N ASP A 378 22.35 -16.41 28.66
CA ASP A 378 23.47 -15.46 28.80
C ASP A 378 23.92 -14.98 27.40
N ARG A 379 23.98 -13.66 27.20
CA ARG A 379 24.49 -13.06 25.97
C ARG A 379 25.94 -13.45 25.63
N ALA A 380 26.73 -13.94 26.58
CA ALA A 380 28.01 -14.55 26.33
C ALA A 380 27.92 -15.79 25.43
N GLY A 381 26.76 -16.42 25.28
CA GLY A 381 26.49 -17.47 24.31
C GLY A 381 26.40 -16.97 22.86
N ILE A 382 26.31 -15.67 22.62
CA ILE A 382 26.39 -15.05 21.30
C ILE A 382 27.88 -14.87 20.96
N ILE A 383 28.32 -15.48 19.88
CA ILE A 383 29.70 -15.36 19.39
C ILE A 383 29.72 -14.43 18.20
N GLY A 384 30.06 -13.16 18.44
CA GLY A 384 30.28 -12.18 17.40
C GLY A 384 31.67 -12.29 16.81
N ILE A 385 31.80 -12.50 15.51
CA ILE A 385 33.07 -12.67 14.84
C ILE A 385 33.31 -11.51 13.87
N THR A 386 34.36 -10.71 14.12
CA THR A 386 34.87 -9.78 13.12
C THR A 386 36.03 -10.40 12.35
N MET A 387 35.99 -10.29 11.02
CA MET A 387 36.93 -10.97 10.11
C MET A 387 37.56 -9.94 9.16
N PRO A 388 38.56 -9.18 9.65
CA PRO A 388 39.22 -8.16 8.83
C PRO A 388 39.82 -8.76 7.56
N GLY A 389 39.43 -8.21 6.41
CA GLY A 389 39.92 -8.57 5.08
C GLY A 389 40.74 -7.44 4.45
N PHE A 390 40.78 -7.40 3.10
CA PHE A 390 41.52 -6.38 2.37
C PHE A 390 40.84 -5.03 2.35
N GLY A 391 39.50 -4.98 2.42
CA GLY A 391 38.69 -3.77 2.34
C GLY A 391 38.19 -3.24 3.69
N THR A 392 38.47 -3.87 4.80
CA THR A 392 37.98 -3.44 6.11
C THR A 392 38.62 -2.13 6.53
N THR A 393 37.81 -1.14 6.90
CA THR A 393 38.25 0.17 7.38
C THR A 393 38.37 0.19 8.91
N ASP A 394 39.17 1.12 9.44
CA ASP A 394 39.31 1.28 10.90
C ASP A 394 37.99 1.66 11.57
N ARG A 395 37.15 2.45 10.88
CA ARG A 395 35.83 2.91 11.40
C ARG A 395 34.88 1.73 11.59
N THR A 396 34.69 0.92 10.55
CA THR A 396 33.76 -0.23 10.60
C THR A 396 34.27 -1.30 11.56
N TYR A 397 35.58 -1.54 11.58
CA TYR A 397 36.20 -2.44 12.53
C TYR A 397 35.99 -2.02 13.99
N ASN A 398 36.24 -0.74 14.31
CA ASN A 398 36.01 -0.22 15.67
C ASN A 398 34.54 -0.27 16.05
N ASN A 399 33.62 0.12 15.15
CA ASN A 399 32.18 0.03 15.36
C ASN A 399 31.75 -1.41 15.68
N ALA A 400 32.28 -2.40 14.97
CA ALA A 400 32.01 -3.82 15.24
C ALA A 400 32.41 -4.22 16.68
N LEU A 401 33.63 -3.87 17.08
CA LEU A 401 34.11 -4.19 18.43
C LEU A 401 33.36 -3.47 19.54
N GLU A 402 33.09 -2.18 19.36
CA GLU A 402 32.37 -1.38 20.36
C GLU A 402 30.91 -1.83 20.54
N LEU A 403 30.23 -2.15 19.45
CA LEU A 403 28.86 -2.68 19.50
C LEU A 403 28.83 -4.04 20.22
N MET A 404 29.73 -4.95 19.88
CA MET A 404 29.82 -6.26 20.53
C MET A 404 30.11 -6.14 22.03
N ARG A 405 31.03 -5.24 22.44
CA ARG A 405 31.31 -4.96 23.85
C ARG A 405 30.08 -4.38 24.57
N GLY A 406 29.43 -3.39 23.97
CA GLY A 406 28.23 -2.75 24.53
C GLY A 406 27.07 -3.73 24.75
N LEU A 407 26.93 -4.72 23.87
CA LEU A 407 25.89 -5.76 23.99
C LEU A 407 26.30 -6.93 24.91
N GLY A 408 27.57 -7.02 25.35
CA GLY A 408 28.04 -8.07 26.26
C GLY A 408 28.17 -9.45 25.62
N VAL A 409 28.48 -9.52 24.32
CA VAL A 409 28.63 -10.77 23.57
C VAL A 409 30.10 -11.26 23.58
N THR A 410 30.30 -12.54 23.33
CA THR A 410 31.67 -13.10 23.16
C THR A 410 32.26 -12.66 21.83
N ILE A 411 33.44 -12.05 21.87
CA ILE A 411 34.11 -11.48 20.70
C ILE A 411 35.22 -12.42 20.21
N ARG A 412 35.24 -12.68 18.90
CA ARG A 412 36.38 -13.30 18.21
C ARG A 412 36.83 -12.42 17.06
N GLU A 413 38.13 -12.29 16.92
CA GLU A 413 38.80 -11.61 15.81
C GLU A 413 39.54 -12.63 15.00
N ILE A 414 39.17 -12.83 13.74
CA ILE A 414 39.76 -13.83 12.85
C ILE A 414 40.11 -13.16 11.53
N PRO A 415 41.34 -12.63 11.36
CA PRO A 415 41.78 -12.04 10.10
C PRO A 415 41.81 -13.08 8.97
N ILE A 416 41.23 -12.70 7.79
CA ILE A 416 41.14 -13.64 6.65
C ILE A 416 42.18 -13.42 5.56
N ARG A 417 43.07 -12.42 5.70
CA ARG A 417 44.04 -12.04 4.64
C ARG A 417 44.95 -13.18 4.24
N ASP A 418 45.52 -13.88 5.21
CA ASP A 418 46.46 -14.96 4.94
C ASP A 418 45.78 -16.15 4.27
N ALA A 419 44.62 -16.56 4.76
CA ALA A 419 43.82 -17.63 4.17
C ALA A 419 43.43 -17.30 2.73
N CYS A 420 42.88 -16.08 2.48
CA CYS A 420 42.55 -15.64 1.13
C CYS A 420 43.79 -15.57 0.22
N THR A 421 44.92 -15.07 0.72
CA THR A 421 46.16 -15.02 -0.06
C THR A 421 46.66 -16.42 -0.45
N GLN A 422 46.54 -17.38 0.47
CA GLN A 422 46.89 -18.78 0.15
C GLN A 422 45.91 -19.34 -0.88
N HIS A 423 44.61 -19.10 -0.71
CA HIS A 423 43.57 -19.53 -1.65
C HIS A 423 43.79 -18.95 -3.06
N PHE A 424 44.14 -17.66 -3.18
CA PHE A 424 44.46 -17.04 -4.47
C PHE A 424 45.63 -17.74 -5.18
N ARG A 425 46.68 -18.09 -4.44
CA ARG A 425 47.81 -18.85 -4.99
C ARG A 425 47.38 -20.23 -5.48
N ASP A 426 46.57 -20.93 -4.69
CA ASP A 426 46.14 -22.30 -4.99
C ASP A 426 45.26 -22.36 -6.26
N ILE A 427 44.43 -21.34 -6.52
CA ILE A 427 43.58 -21.25 -7.71
C ILE A 427 44.24 -20.52 -8.89
N GLY A 428 45.47 -20.00 -8.71
CA GLY A 428 46.18 -19.24 -9.74
C GLY A 428 45.58 -17.85 -10.04
N LEU A 429 44.88 -17.24 -9.08
CA LEU A 429 44.38 -15.87 -9.22
C LEU A 429 45.53 -14.86 -9.03
N ASP A 430 45.67 -13.94 -10.00
CA ASP A 430 46.56 -12.79 -9.87
C ASP A 430 46.07 -11.85 -8.75
N PRO A 431 46.87 -11.55 -7.73
CA PRO A 431 46.47 -10.62 -6.65
C PRO A 431 46.06 -9.23 -7.11
N ASP A 432 46.50 -8.82 -8.29
CA ASP A 432 46.13 -7.54 -8.90
C ASP A 432 44.82 -7.61 -9.70
N ASP A 433 44.30 -8.81 -10.02
CA ASP A 433 42.96 -9.03 -10.57
C ASP A 433 41.91 -8.98 -9.45
N ARG A 434 41.35 -7.80 -9.25
CA ARG A 434 40.33 -7.50 -8.23
C ARG A 434 38.88 -7.71 -8.72
N GLY A 435 38.70 -8.63 -9.64
CA GLY A 435 37.36 -9.00 -10.15
C GLY A 435 36.53 -9.85 -9.17
N ALA A 436 35.45 -10.42 -9.68
CA ALA A 436 34.49 -11.19 -8.89
C ALA A 436 35.11 -12.37 -8.12
N ALA A 437 36.16 -13.01 -8.64
CA ALA A 437 36.85 -14.11 -7.95
C ALA A 437 37.50 -13.63 -6.67
N TYR A 438 38.16 -12.46 -6.70
CA TYR A 438 38.82 -11.84 -5.57
C TYR A 438 37.82 -11.46 -4.46
N GLU A 439 36.71 -10.86 -4.82
CA GLU A 439 35.69 -10.48 -3.86
C GLU A 439 34.98 -11.70 -3.26
N ASN A 440 34.54 -12.62 -4.13
CA ASN A 440 33.76 -13.79 -3.72
C ASN A 440 34.57 -14.77 -2.85
N ALA A 441 35.88 -14.88 -3.05
CA ALA A 441 36.73 -15.72 -2.22
C ALA A 441 36.75 -15.22 -0.78
N GLN A 442 36.85 -13.91 -0.55
CA GLN A 442 36.80 -13.31 0.79
C GLN A 442 35.46 -13.55 1.48
N ALA A 443 34.36 -13.39 0.75
CA ALA A 443 33.01 -13.61 1.29
C ALA A 443 32.82 -15.11 1.69
N ARG A 444 33.30 -16.04 0.88
CA ARG A 444 33.22 -17.48 1.17
C ARG A 444 34.11 -17.88 2.33
N GLU A 445 35.32 -17.32 2.45
CA GLU A 445 36.19 -17.56 3.59
C GLU A 445 35.52 -17.16 4.90
N ARG A 446 34.88 -15.98 4.93
CA ARG A 446 34.12 -15.55 6.11
C ARG A 446 32.99 -16.52 6.45
N THR A 447 32.24 -16.97 5.46
CA THR A 447 31.12 -17.90 5.66
C THR A 447 31.63 -19.26 6.16
N GLN A 448 32.73 -19.79 5.61
CA GLN A 448 33.36 -21.04 6.06
C GLN A 448 33.71 -20.94 7.54
N ILE A 449 34.42 -19.89 7.96
CA ILE A 449 34.79 -19.65 9.36
C ILE A 449 33.55 -19.64 10.27
N LEU A 450 32.50 -18.93 9.89
CA LEU A 450 31.24 -18.86 10.68
C LEU A 450 30.63 -20.25 10.86
N MET A 451 30.55 -21.03 9.79
CA MET A 451 29.94 -22.38 9.81
C MET A 451 30.77 -23.35 10.67
N ASP A 452 32.09 -23.33 10.51
CA ASP A 452 32.97 -24.22 11.26
C ASP A 452 33.02 -23.87 12.76
N VAL A 453 33.02 -22.56 13.10
CA VAL A 453 32.91 -22.13 14.50
C VAL A 453 31.54 -22.54 15.08
N ALA A 454 30.46 -22.42 14.34
CA ALA A 454 29.16 -22.85 14.81
C ALA A 454 29.14 -24.36 15.10
N ASN A 455 29.75 -25.17 14.24
CA ASN A 455 29.90 -26.62 14.46
C ASN A 455 30.75 -26.95 15.71
N MET A 456 31.87 -26.26 15.89
CA MET A 456 32.75 -26.45 17.06
C MET A 456 32.05 -26.09 18.38
N GLU A 457 31.22 -25.05 18.35
CA GLU A 457 30.55 -24.49 19.53
C GLU A 457 29.16 -25.07 19.81
N GLY A 458 28.65 -25.94 18.95
CA GLY A 458 27.26 -26.45 19.05
C GLY A 458 26.20 -25.37 18.90
N GLY A 459 26.48 -24.39 18.05
CA GLY A 459 25.65 -23.26 17.77
C GLY A 459 25.05 -23.27 16.36
N LEU A 460 24.39 -22.17 15.99
CA LEU A 460 23.96 -21.95 14.63
C LEU A 460 24.38 -20.57 14.10
N VAL A 461 24.58 -20.47 12.79
CA VAL A 461 24.96 -19.23 12.12
C VAL A 461 23.69 -18.40 11.85
N VAL A 462 23.67 -17.17 12.37
CA VAL A 462 22.64 -16.19 12.10
C VAL A 462 23.05 -15.34 10.89
N GLY A 463 22.21 -15.36 9.85
CA GLY A 463 22.43 -14.60 8.62
C GLY A 463 22.07 -13.14 8.76
N THR A 464 22.83 -12.30 8.08
CA THR A 464 22.71 -10.84 8.11
C THR A 464 22.08 -10.24 6.84
N GLY A 465 22.06 -10.99 5.71
CA GLY A 465 21.56 -10.51 4.43
C GLY A 465 20.10 -10.04 4.49
N ASP A 466 19.83 -8.92 3.85
CA ASP A 466 18.53 -8.27 3.85
C ASP A 466 17.71 -8.54 2.57
N LEU A 467 16.47 -8.05 2.54
CA LEU A 467 15.53 -8.26 1.43
C LEU A 467 15.99 -7.57 0.14
N SER A 468 16.59 -6.37 0.23
CA SER A 468 17.05 -5.60 -0.93
C SER A 468 18.24 -6.26 -1.61
N GLU A 469 19.18 -6.77 -0.82
CA GLU A 469 20.31 -7.56 -1.32
C GLU A 469 19.83 -8.84 -2.00
N LEU A 470 18.84 -9.52 -1.43
CA LEU A 470 18.22 -10.70 -2.02
C LEU A 470 17.48 -10.37 -3.34
N ALA A 471 16.81 -9.22 -3.41
CA ALA A 471 16.13 -8.79 -4.63
C ALA A 471 17.10 -8.54 -5.79
N LEU A 472 18.19 -7.84 -5.51
CA LEU A 472 19.24 -7.51 -6.48
C LEU A 472 20.24 -8.63 -6.71
N GLY A 473 20.22 -9.68 -5.87
CA GLY A 473 21.26 -10.69 -5.83
C GLY A 473 22.64 -10.10 -5.50
N TRP A 474 22.67 -9.02 -4.70
CA TRP A 474 23.90 -8.35 -4.28
C TRP A 474 24.49 -9.05 -3.06
N ALA A 475 24.89 -10.29 -3.27
CA ALA A 475 25.55 -11.16 -2.29
C ALA A 475 26.32 -12.24 -3.03
N THR A 476 27.37 -12.74 -2.43
CA THR A 476 28.14 -13.86 -2.98
C THR A 476 27.41 -15.18 -2.79
N TYR A 477 27.10 -15.88 -3.90
CA TYR A 477 26.52 -17.22 -3.83
C TYR A 477 27.40 -18.16 -3.02
N ASN A 478 26.81 -18.87 -2.05
CA ASN A 478 27.50 -19.71 -1.10
C ASN A 478 28.61 -18.98 -0.28
N GLY A 479 28.39 -17.68 -0.08
CA GLY A 479 29.19 -16.82 0.79
C GLY A 479 28.26 -16.14 1.80
N ASP A 480 28.27 -14.81 1.85
CA ASP A 480 27.40 -13.99 2.72
C ASP A 480 25.90 -14.19 2.49
N GLN A 481 25.50 -14.73 1.33
CA GLN A 481 24.14 -15.19 1.07
C GLN A 481 23.69 -16.29 2.05
N MET A 482 24.62 -17.14 2.52
CA MET A 482 24.29 -18.37 3.24
C MET A 482 24.37 -18.21 4.75
N SER A 483 23.42 -18.86 5.43
CA SER A 483 23.37 -18.97 6.89
C SER A 483 22.50 -20.16 7.29
N MET A 484 22.43 -20.45 8.59
CA MET A 484 21.49 -21.45 9.09
C MET A 484 20.11 -20.87 9.40
N TYR A 485 20.03 -19.55 9.64
CA TYR A 485 18.78 -18.80 9.78
C TYR A 485 18.99 -17.31 9.48
N GLY A 486 18.29 -16.76 8.48
CA GLY A 486 18.44 -15.37 8.03
C GLY A 486 17.41 -14.46 8.69
N VAL A 487 17.78 -13.79 9.78
CA VAL A 487 16.82 -12.96 10.55
C VAL A 487 16.34 -11.71 9.82
N ASN A 488 17.15 -11.19 8.87
CA ASN A 488 16.83 -9.98 8.10
C ASN A 488 16.24 -10.29 6.70
N ALA A 489 16.04 -11.55 6.34
CA ALA A 489 15.70 -11.99 4.97
C ALA A 489 14.44 -11.35 4.36
N SER A 490 13.53 -10.79 5.15
CA SER A 490 12.37 -10.04 4.67
C SER A 490 12.33 -8.58 5.13
N VAL A 491 13.46 -8.03 5.59
CA VAL A 491 13.62 -6.63 6.00
C VAL A 491 14.41 -5.90 4.92
N PRO A 492 13.81 -4.93 4.18
CA PRO A 492 14.54 -4.19 3.14
C PRO A 492 15.50 -3.17 3.75
N LYS A 493 16.51 -2.73 3.00
CA LYS A 493 17.59 -1.85 3.45
C LYS A 493 17.09 -0.54 4.09
N THR A 494 16.07 0.06 3.51
CA THR A 494 15.44 1.28 4.06
C THR A 494 14.85 1.04 5.44
N LEU A 495 14.22 -0.13 5.65
CA LEU A 495 13.67 -0.52 6.94
C LEU A 495 14.76 -0.93 7.93
N VAL A 496 15.85 -1.59 7.48
CA VAL A 496 17.03 -1.91 8.34
C VAL A 496 17.56 -0.63 8.98
N ARG A 497 17.82 0.42 8.19
CA ARG A 497 18.29 1.72 8.70
C ARG A 497 17.33 2.31 9.73
N HIS A 498 16.02 2.23 9.45
CA HIS A 498 14.98 2.74 10.33
C HIS A 498 14.94 1.98 11.67
N LEU A 499 15.05 0.65 11.65
CA LEU A 499 15.06 -0.19 12.86
C LEU A 499 16.30 0.04 13.72
N VAL A 500 17.49 0.17 13.10
CA VAL A 500 18.72 0.50 13.83
C VAL A 500 18.64 1.90 14.45
N LYS A 501 18.06 2.87 13.74
CA LYS A 501 17.80 4.22 14.28
C LYS A 501 16.86 4.17 15.50
N TRP A 502 15.75 3.44 15.38
CA TRP A 502 14.83 3.26 16.50
C TRP A 502 15.50 2.56 17.70
N ALA A 503 16.35 1.55 17.45
CA ALA A 503 17.12 0.89 18.49
C ALA A 503 18.07 1.87 19.19
N ALA A 504 18.77 2.74 18.42
CA ALA A 504 19.62 3.78 18.98
C ALA A 504 18.84 4.79 19.84
N ASP A 505 17.65 5.20 19.39
CA ASP A 505 16.80 6.17 20.10
C ASP A 505 16.23 5.62 21.42
N THR A 506 16.03 4.29 21.49
CA THR A 506 15.54 3.59 22.68
C THR A 506 16.64 3.04 23.59
N GLU A 507 17.92 3.04 23.13
CA GLU A 507 19.06 2.53 23.91
C GLU A 507 19.39 3.46 25.10
N ARG A 508 19.60 2.83 26.25
CA ARG A 508 19.88 3.55 27.52
C ARG A 508 21.37 3.75 27.76
N ASP A 509 22.21 2.84 27.27
CA ASP A 509 23.65 3.00 27.37
C ASP A 509 24.15 4.02 26.34
N ALA A 510 24.74 5.10 26.82
CA ALA A 510 25.17 6.22 25.98
C ALA A 510 26.28 5.83 24.98
N ALA A 511 27.17 4.89 25.35
CA ALA A 511 28.24 4.44 24.48
C ALA A 511 27.71 3.57 23.34
N THR A 512 26.87 2.60 23.64
CA THR A 512 26.20 1.76 22.63
C THR A 512 25.33 2.60 21.70
N ARG A 513 24.59 3.58 22.24
CA ARG A 513 23.82 4.54 21.43
C ARG A 513 24.71 5.30 20.46
N ALA A 514 25.85 5.84 20.91
CA ALA A 514 26.77 6.59 20.06
C ALA A 514 27.32 5.70 18.92
N THR A 515 27.68 4.45 19.22
CA THR A 515 28.14 3.48 18.23
C THR A 515 27.07 3.17 17.19
N LEU A 516 25.80 2.96 17.60
CA LEU A 516 24.69 2.73 16.68
C LEU A 516 24.46 3.93 15.73
N LEU A 517 24.57 5.16 16.24
CA LEU A 517 24.45 6.37 15.42
C LEU A 517 25.61 6.49 14.42
N ASP A 518 26.85 6.18 14.84
CA ASP A 518 28.01 6.19 13.93
C ASP A 518 27.89 5.13 12.82
N ILE A 519 27.33 3.95 13.13
CA ILE A 519 27.05 2.91 12.14
C ILE A 519 26.03 3.43 11.10
N ILE A 520 24.97 4.13 11.54
CA ILE A 520 23.95 4.71 10.63
C ILE A 520 24.57 5.71 9.67
N ASP A 521 25.53 6.50 10.13
CA ASP A 521 26.21 7.53 9.35
C ASP A 521 27.36 6.98 8.47
N THR A 522 27.65 5.67 8.58
CA THR A 522 28.67 5.03 7.76
C THR A 522 28.09 4.64 6.39
N PRO A 523 28.74 5.01 5.27
CA PRO A 523 28.30 4.62 3.93
C PRO A 523 28.25 3.10 3.75
N VAL A 524 27.22 2.61 3.05
CA VAL A 524 27.10 1.17 2.74
C VAL A 524 28.19 0.76 1.74
N SER A 525 29.00 -0.22 2.11
CA SER A 525 30.10 -0.75 1.29
C SER A 525 30.23 -2.27 1.50
N PRO A 526 30.55 -3.03 0.43
CA PRO A 526 30.85 -4.47 0.57
C PRO A 526 32.17 -4.76 1.29
N GLU A 527 33.04 -3.76 1.46
CA GLU A 527 34.35 -3.86 2.14
C GLU A 527 35.25 -5.02 1.63
N LEU A 528 35.18 -5.30 0.35
CA LEU A 528 35.93 -6.39 -0.30
C LEU A 528 37.18 -5.88 -1.05
N LEU A 529 37.12 -4.63 -1.53
CA LEU A 529 38.25 -3.96 -2.18
C LEU A 529 39.02 -3.10 -1.20
N PRO A 530 40.37 -3.01 -1.33
CA PRO A 530 41.18 -2.15 -0.49
C PRO A 530 40.70 -0.69 -0.51
N ALA A 531 40.81 -0.01 0.64
CA ALA A 531 40.58 1.43 0.74
C ALA A 531 41.50 2.21 -0.21
N ASP A 532 41.09 3.46 -0.55
CA ASP A 532 41.94 4.37 -1.32
C ASP A 532 43.21 4.79 -0.53
N ALA A 533 44.04 5.60 -1.16
CA ALA A 533 45.31 6.06 -0.56
C ALA A 533 45.11 6.90 0.72
N GLU A 534 43.94 7.49 0.89
CA GLU A 534 43.49 8.28 2.06
C GLU A 534 42.79 7.43 3.13
N GLY A 535 42.68 6.11 2.95
CA GLY A 535 41.98 5.19 3.87
C GLY A 535 40.43 5.28 3.81
N LYS A 536 39.88 5.91 2.76
CA LYS A 536 38.42 6.01 2.55
C LYS A 536 37.90 4.79 1.79
N ILE A 537 36.62 4.53 1.95
CA ILE A 537 35.91 3.48 1.20
C ILE A 537 36.03 3.75 -0.30
N ALA A 538 36.73 2.86 -1.01
CA ALA A 538 36.99 2.97 -2.44
C ALA A 538 35.76 2.64 -3.30
N GLN A 539 34.80 1.88 -2.75
CA GLN A 539 33.64 1.39 -3.48
C GLN A 539 32.38 1.53 -2.62
N LYS A 540 31.48 2.40 -3.02
CA LYS A 540 30.14 2.48 -2.43
C LYS A 540 29.22 1.55 -3.20
N THR A 541 28.43 0.77 -2.48
CA THR A 541 27.45 -0.15 -3.08
C THR A 541 26.46 0.59 -3.99
N GLU A 542 25.97 1.74 -3.55
CA GLU A 542 24.99 2.52 -4.31
C GLU A 542 25.54 3.13 -5.62
N ASP A 543 26.85 3.31 -5.74
CA ASP A 543 27.47 3.76 -7.02
C ASP A 543 27.39 2.65 -8.10
N LEU A 544 27.34 1.37 -7.68
CA LEU A 544 27.33 0.21 -8.56
C LEU A 544 25.94 -0.34 -8.86
N VAL A 545 25.10 -0.42 -7.84
CA VAL A 545 23.76 -1.02 -7.97
C VAL A 545 22.66 0.01 -7.94
N GLY A 546 22.90 1.23 -7.50
CA GLY A 546 21.95 2.32 -7.35
C GLY A 546 21.44 2.51 -5.92
N PRO A 547 20.72 3.63 -5.68
CA PRO A 547 20.14 3.94 -4.38
C PRO A 547 19.14 2.87 -3.92
N TYR A 548 19.31 2.37 -2.70
CA TYR A 548 18.43 1.36 -2.15
C TYR A 548 16.99 1.83 -1.99
N GLU A 549 16.76 3.12 -1.77
CA GLU A 549 15.39 3.66 -1.68
C GLU A 549 14.62 3.51 -2.99
N LEU A 550 15.26 3.67 -4.15
CA LEU A 550 14.66 3.39 -5.45
C LEU A 550 14.39 1.89 -5.63
N HIS A 551 15.34 1.02 -5.27
CA HIS A 551 15.18 -0.41 -5.41
C HIS A 551 14.09 -0.98 -4.49
N ASP A 552 13.99 -0.50 -3.26
CA ASP A 552 12.94 -0.89 -2.32
C ASP A 552 11.57 -0.43 -2.82
N PHE A 553 11.49 0.79 -3.39
CA PHE A 553 10.28 1.28 -4.03
C PHE A 553 9.87 0.40 -5.23
N PHE A 554 10.83 0.07 -6.11
CA PHE A 554 10.56 -0.82 -7.25
C PHE A 554 10.14 -2.20 -6.79
N LEU A 555 10.83 -2.78 -5.83
CA LEU A 555 10.52 -4.09 -5.27
C LEU A 555 9.12 -4.16 -4.68
N TYR A 556 8.74 -3.14 -3.90
CA TYR A 556 7.42 -3.07 -3.31
C TYR A 556 6.33 -3.05 -4.38
N ASN A 557 6.44 -2.14 -5.34
CA ASN A 557 5.44 -1.98 -6.39
C ASN A 557 5.37 -3.17 -7.34
N PHE A 558 6.51 -3.78 -7.65
CA PHE A 558 6.59 -4.97 -8.48
C PHE A 558 5.93 -6.20 -7.82
N LEU A 559 6.22 -6.45 -6.55
CA LEU A 559 5.73 -7.66 -5.85
C LEU A 559 4.39 -7.48 -5.17
N ARG A 560 4.19 -6.34 -4.49
CA ARG A 560 2.99 -6.11 -3.68
C ARG A 560 1.80 -5.68 -4.52
N ALA A 561 2.05 -4.91 -5.57
CA ALA A 561 1.01 -4.37 -6.43
C ALA A 561 0.95 -5.04 -7.83
N GLY A 562 2.02 -5.73 -8.24
CA GLY A 562 2.08 -6.42 -9.53
C GLY A 562 2.23 -5.49 -10.73
N TYR A 563 2.75 -4.28 -10.53
CA TYR A 563 2.87 -3.28 -11.58
C TYR A 563 3.96 -3.59 -12.59
N GLY A 564 3.72 -3.22 -13.84
CA GLY A 564 4.72 -3.17 -14.90
C GLY A 564 5.70 -1.99 -14.74
N PRO A 565 6.84 -2.05 -15.46
CA PRO A 565 7.87 -1.00 -15.41
C PRO A 565 7.36 0.41 -15.70
N ALA A 566 6.47 0.61 -16.66
CA ALA A 566 5.94 1.91 -17.04
C ALA A 566 5.17 2.58 -15.88
N LYS A 567 4.32 1.81 -15.20
CA LYS A 567 3.58 2.31 -14.04
C LYS A 567 4.51 2.56 -12.84
N ILE A 568 5.49 1.68 -12.62
CA ILE A 568 6.50 1.87 -11.56
C ILE A 568 7.28 3.16 -11.80
N LEU A 569 7.67 3.45 -13.05
CA LEU A 569 8.36 4.70 -13.41
C LEU A 569 7.49 5.93 -13.12
N LEU A 570 6.23 5.94 -13.57
CA LEU A 570 5.27 7.03 -13.31
C LEU A 570 5.16 7.33 -11.81
N LEU A 571 4.97 6.29 -11.00
CA LEU A 571 4.85 6.43 -9.55
C LEU A 571 6.15 6.91 -8.89
N ALA A 572 7.30 6.43 -9.38
CA ALA A 572 8.61 6.84 -8.87
C ALA A 572 8.93 8.31 -9.20
N GLU A 573 8.58 8.78 -10.40
CA GLU A 573 8.74 10.20 -10.77
C GLU A 573 7.99 11.14 -9.82
N GLN A 574 6.77 10.74 -9.40
CA GLN A 574 6.00 11.53 -8.44
C GLN A 574 6.54 11.36 -7.00
N ALA A 575 6.87 10.13 -6.59
CA ALA A 575 7.34 9.85 -5.23
C ALA A 575 8.68 10.50 -4.91
N PHE A 576 9.55 10.62 -5.90
CA PHE A 576 10.91 11.15 -5.77
C PHE A 576 11.10 12.51 -6.47
N GLU A 577 10.00 13.24 -6.67
CA GLU A 577 10.07 14.59 -7.26
C GLU A 577 11.07 15.46 -6.50
N GLY A 578 11.97 16.12 -7.23
CA GLY A 578 13.05 16.96 -6.66
C GLY A 578 14.24 16.17 -6.09
N SER A 579 14.18 14.83 -5.97
CA SER A 579 15.29 13.99 -5.51
C SER A 579 16.03 13.31 -6.67
N TYR A 580 15.31 12.78 -7.64
CA TYR A 580 15.86 12.07 -8.80
C TYR A 580 15.16 12.52 -10.08
N ASP A 581 15.92 12.66 -11.16
CA ASP A 581 15.36 12.87 -12.49
C ASP A 581 14.90 11.55 -13.14
N ARG A 582 14.03 11.66 -14.16
CA ARG A 582 13.49 10.52 -14.90
C ARG A 582 14.60 9.58 -15.42
N ALA A 583 15.67 10.15 -15.96
CA ALA A 583 16.76 9.35 -16.55
C ALA A 583 17.46 8.50 -15.50
N THR A 584 17.68 9.02 -14.31
CA THR A 584 18.25 8.31 -13.17
C THR A 584 17.30 7.20 -12.69
N ILE A 585 16.01 7.49 -12.55
CA ILE A 585 15.00 6.48 -12.13
C ILE A 585 14.94 5.36 -13.16
N LEU A 586 14.84 5.67 -14.46
CA LEU A 586 14.76 4.69 -15.55
C LEU A 586 16.02 3.83 -15.62
N LYS A 587 17.21 4.42 -15.46
CA LYS A 587 18.49 3.70 -15.38
C LYS A 587 18.43 2.61 -14.29
N TRP A 588 18.03 2.98 -13.09
CA TRP A 588 18.04 2.05 -11.95
C TRP A 588 16.89 1.06 -11.99
N LEU A 589 15.75 1.42 -12.58
CA LEU A 589 14.65 0.49 -12.86
C LEU A 589 15.12 -0.61 -13.86
N THR A 590 15.86 -0.22 -14.90
CA THR A 590 16.47 -1.16 -15.84
C THR A 590 17.42 -2.14 -15.14
N VAL A 591 18.27 -1.63 -14.27
CA VAL A 591 19.20 -2.44 -13.46
C VAL A 591 18.43 -3.37 -12.53
N PHE A 592 17.38 -2.87 -11.85
CA PHE A 592 16.53 -3.67 -10.99
C PHE A 592 15.92 -4.85 -11.75
N VAL A 593 15.26 -4.60 -12.88
CA VAL A 593 14.61 -5.65 -13.68
C VAL A 593 15.64 -6.71 -14.11
N ARG A 594 16.78 -6.29 -14.69
CA ARG A 594 17.84 -7.23 -15.11
C ARG A 594 18.33 -8.10 -13.97
N ARG A 595 18.67 -7.48 -12.85
CA ARG A 595 19.24 -8.20 -11.69
C ARG A 595 18.19 -9.07 -11.02
N PHE A 596 16.98 -8.61 -10.87
CA PHE A 596 15.88 -9.38 -10.26
C PHE A 596 15.67 -10.72 -10.96
N PHE A 597 15.74 -10.75 -12.28
CA PHE A 597 15.59 -12.00 -13.06
C PHE A 597 16.88 -12.82 -13.07
N THR A 598 18.02 -12.23 -13.43
CA THR A 598 19.28 -12.98 -13.61
C THR A 598 19.84 -13.54 -12.31
N GLN A 599 19.47 -12.98 -11.15
CA GLN A 599 19.97 -13.42 -9.85
C GLN A 599 19.02 -14.35 -9.09
N GLN A 600 17.94 -14.83 -9.71
CA GLN A 600 16.97 -15.74 -9.09
C GLN A 600 17.62 -17.01 -8.52
N PHE A 601 18.64 -17.56 -9.17
CA PHE A 601 19.32 -18.78 -8.71
C PHE A 601 19.85 -18.65 -7.27
N LYS A 602 20.25 -17.45 -6.85
CA LYS A 602 20.67 -17.18 -5.46
C LYS A 602 19.50 -17.30 -4.49
N ARG A 603 18.33 -16.79 -4.86
CA ARG A 603 17.12 -16.89 -4.06
C ARG A 603 16.57 -18.31 -3.96
N SER A 604 16.80 -19.13 -4.96
CA SER A 604 16.41 -20.56 -4.94
C SER A 604 17.08 -21.35 -3.81
N ALA A 605 18.28 -20.91 -3.36
CA ALA A 605 19.02 -21.49 -2.23
C ALA A 605 18.98 -20.61 -0.97
N MET A 606 17.99 -19.73 -0.85
CA MET A 606 17.85 -18.81 0.27
C MET A 606 17.62 -19.54 1.59
N PRO A 607 18.35 -19.18 2.69
CA PRO A 607 18.11 -19.69 4.02
C PRO A 607 16.69 -19.44 4.52
N ASP A 608 16.25 -20.24 5.52
CA ASP A 608 15.03 -19.93 6.24
C ASP A 608 15.17 -18.62 7.00
N GLY A 609 14.06 -17.88 7.12
CA GLY A 609 14.01 -16.64 7.88
C GLY A 609 12.57 -16.19 8.09
N PRO A 610 12.29 -15.29 9.05
CA PRO A 610 10.95 -14.84 9.34
C PRO A 610 10.43 -13.87 8.28
N LYS A 611 9.14 -13.98 7.94
CA LYS A 611 8.44 -12.96 7.15
C LYS A 611 7.99 -11.85 8.08
N VAL A 612 8.49 -10.65 7.86
CA VAL A 612 8.22 -9.48 8.71
C VAL A 612 7.08 -8.63 8.16
N GLY A 613 7.09 -8.37 6.85
CA GLY A 613 6.14 -7.48 6.18
C GLY A 613 5.32 -8.19 5.10
N SER A 614 4.62 -7.38 4.29
CA SER A 614 3.78 -7.89 3.20
C SER A 614 4.55 -8.43 1.99
N VAL A 615 5.86 -8.16 1.89
CA VAL A 615 6.76 -8.59 0.82
C VAL A 615 7.84 -9.50 1.38
N SER A 616 8.06 -10.62 0.71
CA SER A 616 9.16 -11.56 0.98
C SER A 616 9.55 -12.25 -0.34
N LEU A 617 10.78 -12.73 -0.42
CA LEU A 617 11.33 -13.41 -1.60
C LEU A 617 11.57 -14.92 -1.35
N SER A 618 11.02 -15.46 -0.27
CA SER A 618 11.16 -16.89 0.05
C SER A 618 10.59 -17.77 -1.08
N PRO A 619 11.41 -18.66 -1.68
CA PRO A 619 10.97 -19.57 -2.73
C PRO A 619 10.01 -20.64 -2.21
N ARG A 620 9.91 -20.81 -0.90
CA ARG A 620 9.02 -21.77 -0.24
C ARG A 620 7.58 -21.26 -0.12
N GLY A 621 7.35 -19.94 -0.20
CA GLY A 621 6.05 -19.34 0.02
C GLY A 621 5.71 -18.17 -0.90
N ASP A 622 6.41 -17.06 -0.75
CA ASP A 622 5.98 -15.77 -1.30
C ASP A 622 6.30 -15.55 -2.78
N TRP A 623 7.51 -15.95 -3.24
CA TRP A 623 7.94 -15.72 -4.61
C TRP A 623 8.58 -16.96 -5.24
N ARG A 624 7.83 -17.61 -6.11
CA ARG A 624 8.26 -18.82 -6.83
C ARG A 624 8.50 -18.50 -8.29
N MET A 625 9.76 -18.23 -8.63
CA MET A 625 10.18 -17.93 -9.99
C MET A 625 11.23 -18.93 -10.45
N PRO A 626 11.18 -19.45 -11.68
CA PRO A 626 12.27 -20.26 -12.25
C PRO A 626 13.57 -19.44 -12.34
N SER A 627 14.70 -20.09 -12.09
CA SER A 627 16.01 -19.40 -12.13
C SER A 627 16.45 -19.00 -13.54
N ASP A 628 15.84 -19.57 -14.56
CA ASP A 628 16.09 -19.33 -15.97
C ASP A 628 14.94 -18.54 -16.66
N ALA A 629 14.09 -17.88 -15.87
CA ALA A 629 13.04 -17.00 -16.39
C ALA A 629 13.64 -15.80 -17.15
N SER A 630 13.07 -15.49 -18.32
CA SER A 630 13.49 -14.36 -19.15
C SER A 630 12.86 -13.04 -18.67
N ALA A 631 13.65 -11.98 -18.61
CA ALA A 631 13.19 -10.61 -18.36
C ALA A 631 12.70 -9.89 -19.63
N ALA A 632 12.67 -10.55 -20.78
CA ALA A 632 12.50 -9.89 -22.08
C ALA A 632 11.23 -9.04 -22.19
N ALA A 633 10.10 -9.46 -21.60
CA ALA A 633 8.86 -8.71 -21.64
C ALA A 633 8.97 -7.39 -20.87
N TRP A 634 9.50 -7.43 -19.65
CA TRP A 634 9.70 -6.24 -18.82
C TRP A 634 10.76 -5.29 -19.38
N LEU A 635 11.87 -5.82 -19.93
CA LEU A 635 12.93 -5.00 -20.52
C LEU A 635 12.45 -4.32 -21.81
N ARG A 636 11.60 -4.96 -22.61
CA ARG A 636 10.98 -4.32 -23.78
C ARG A 636 10.13 -3.12 -23.36
N GLU A 637 9.29 -3.28 -22.33
CA GLU A 637 8.51 -2.18 -21.79
C GLU A 637 9.41 -1.03 -21.30
N VAL A 638 10.53 -1.35 -20.62
CA VAL A 638 11.53 -0.34 -20.19
C VAL A 638 12.19 0.37 -21.39
N GLU A 639 12.47 -0.34 -22.49
CA GLU A 639 13.09 0.23 -23.70
C GLU A 639 12.14 1.14 -24.48
N GLU A 640 10.84 1.02 -24.29
CA GLU A 640 9.80 1.86 -24.91
C GLU A 640 9.54 3.16 -24.13
N LEU A 641 10.13 3.35 -22.92
CA LEU A 641 9.94 4.49 -22.02
C LEU A 641 10.99 5.59 -22.21
#